data_9bcee0864e906c14a2947d2263706b35
#
_entry.id   9bcee0864e906c14a2947d2263706b35
#
_cell.length_a   1.000
_cell.length_b   1.000
_cell.length_c   1.000
_cell.angle_alpha   90.00
_cell.angle_beta   90.00
_cell.angle_gamma   90.00
#
_symmetry.space_group_name_H-M   'P 1'
#
loop_
_entity.id
_entity.type
_entity.pdbx_description
1 polymer ?
#
loop_
_entity_poly.entity_id
_entity_poly.type
_entity_poly.pdbx_seq_one_letter_code
_entity_poly.pdbx_strand_id
1 'polypeptide(L)'
;MKIQKIIVFVMSVGYCLCANSQIVSISPNPQSVEWSEESFKKPETIKLVGDKSADIDALNLIKHNFSVSDKGLKLVIGEREDSSVKPYLKYIPDKEEGYYLKVSNDVIVVAGNDVAGTFYGVQTLLQLMQNESFYCVTVSDYPDVLQRGVVEGFYGNPWSHTDRLRQFDFYGKNKLNVYIYGPKDDPYHREYWRKEYPEDKAKEIAQLAEVASRNKVHFVWAMHPGQDIKWNEEDRKSSLNKLESMYKLGVRSFAVFFDDIFGEEQSKADGQADYLNFLQREFVEKHHDVAPLIMCPTEYNKGWAGKTYLPLLGDRLDKNIHIMWTGNSVVDMINDGDMDWINQRIDRKAYIWLNYPVNDYCIDHLLMGPTYGNDKTIASKVGGFVSNPMEYAEASKVSLYSIADYTWNMEQYDENKSWENAMKNLMSDHYEAFRVFCEHNIDLGANGHGLRRDGESPNLRIFIDELEGKNGLAYNKLLLDSINKEFDRMIESADELLSSNSEPELLSEIKPWLKVMKLIGQRVKLLIDMYEALNDKDEKRFVDDYESSIKLEQEQKGIISRNFEGSIKKPNPAVASEVVSPFITRTVRYLIRLYKENYTYRTDIFPVEVLEGGKYYIKCNGMWLTNANADANRVGDFPVWKKEKDMINPQRQEWIVSMEALTGRYKIVNAQDGRFLTDGGAFRVSENVKYDNELHSFDIYRINGKYAIVTTSKAGGMIFTADDSGIKAEKSDGLNEKL
;
A
#
# COMPACT_ATOMS: atom_id res chain seq x y z
N MET A 1 44.36 33.59 20.91
CA MET A 1 45.09 32.60 20.17
C MET A 1 45.29 31.38 21.08
N LYS A 2 44.39 30.42 21.04
CA LYS A 2 44.54 29.10 21.67
C LYS A 2 43.98 28.06 20.72
N ILE A 3 44.86 27.30 20.12
CA ILE A 3 44.58 26.17 19.24
C ILE A 3 44.16 25.00 20.12
N GLN A 4 42.90 24.58 20.05
CA GLN A 4 42.46 23.32 20.62
C GLN A 4 42.71 22.21 19.59
N LYS A 5 43.62 21.31 19.95
CA LYS A 5 43.86 20.06 19.23
C LYS A 5 42.68 19.11 19.47
N ILE A 6 41.94 18.76 18.37
CA ILE A 6 40.97 17.66 18.39
C ILE A 6 41.80 16.37 18.25
N ILE A 7 41.77 15.56 19.28
CA ILE A 7 42.32 14.19 19.28
C ILE A 7 41.24 13.30 18.66
N VAL A 8 41.50 12.80 17.45
CA VAL A 8 40.70 11.73 16.84
C VAL A 8 41.06 10.42 17.51
N PHE A 9 40.13 9.89 18.27
CA PHE A 9 40.26 8.56 18.88
C PHE A 9 39.84 7.52 17.83
N VAL A 10 40.83 6.92 17.16
CA VAL A 10 40.62 5.75 16.32
C VAL A 10 40.42 4.55 17.22
N MET A 11 39.18 4.16 17.50
CA MET A 11 38.93 2.85 18.07
C MET A 11 39.12 1.80 16.97
N SER A 12 40.22 1.09 17.04
CA SER A 12 40.40 -0.18 16.36
C SER A 12 39.44 -1.21 16.95
N VAL A 13 38.25 -1.34 16.36
CA VAL A 13 37.38 -2.48 16.64
C VAL A 13 38.03 -3.69 15.99
N GLY A 14 38.59 -4.56 16.82
CA GLY A 14 39.02 -5.88 16.39
C GLY A 14 37.83 -6.64 15.82
N TYR A 15 37.84 -6.89 14.54
CA TYR A 15 36.93 -7.83 13.90
C TYR A 15 37.26 -9.24 14.44
N CYS A 16 36.54 -9.65 15.48
CA CYS A 16 36.30 -11.07 15.68
C CYS A 16 35.52 -11.57 14.47
N LEU A 17 36.16 -12.31 13.61
CA LEU A 17 35.50 -13.17 12.64
C LEU A 17 34.74 -14.28 13.39
N CYS A 18 33.64 -13.93 14.04
CA CYS A 18 32.59 -14.90 14.30
C CYS A 18 32.00 -15.23 12.93
N ALA A 19 32.19 -16.44 12.46
CA ALA A 19 31.40 -16.98 11.38
C ALA A 19 29.93 -16.76 11.77
N ASN A 20 29.28 -15.78 11.17
CA ASN A 20 27.85 -15.58 11.26
C ASN A 20 27.20 -16.80 10.56
N SER A 21 26.96 -17.87 11.30
CA SER A 21 25.94 -18.82 10.96
C SER A 21 24.64 -18.01 10.97
N GLN A 22 24.07 -17.80 9.79
CA GLN A 22 22.82 -17.07 9.61
C GLN A 22 21.75 -17.81 10.41
N ILE A 23 21.39 -17.31 11.60
CA ILE A 23 20.30 -17.86 12.40
C ILE A 23 19.05 -17.66 11.57
N VAL A 24 18.32 -18.75 11.28
CA VAL A 24 17.07 -18.71 10.54
C VAL A 24 16.10 -17.81 11.29
N SER A 25 15.58 -16.79 10.63
CA SER A 25 14.51 -15.95 11.18
C SER A 25 13.19 -16.69 11.05
N ILE A 26 12.47 -16.87 12.16
CA ILE A 26 11.10 -17.38 12.14
C ILE A 26 10.15 -16.19 11.93
N SER A 27 9.23 -16.33 10.99
CA SER A 27 8.19 -15.32 10.75
C SER A 27 6.83 -16.00 10.50
N PRO A 28 5.75 -15.48 11.05
CA PRO A 28 5.67 -14.37 12.04
C PRO A 28 6.54 -14.59 13.26
N ASN A 29 7.00 -13.47 13.88
CA ASN A 29 7.88 -13.52 15.04
C ASN A 29 7.20 -14.22 16.23
N PRO A 30 7.76 -15.35 16.76
CA PRO A 30 7.08 -16.12 17.79
C PRO A 30 6.99 -15.39 19.14
N GLN A 31 6.01 -15.76 19.98
CA GLN A 31 5.87 -15.27 21.33
C GLN A 31 7.06 -15.65 22.21
N SER A 32 7.61 -16.86 22.02
CA SER A 32 8.78 -17.33 22.74
C SER A 32 9.59 -18.28 21.87
N VAL A 33 10.89 -18.05 21.80
CA VAL A 33 11.85 -18.90 21.10
C VAL A 33 13.12 -19.06 21.90
N GLU A 34 13.55 -20.30 22.10
CA GLU A 34 14.80 -20.64 22.79
C GLU A 34 15.71 -21.42 21.82
N TRP A 35 16.77 -20.78 21.38
CA TRP A 35 17.79 -21.38 20.52
C TRP A 35 18.86 -22.09 21.36
N SER A 36 19.30 -23.27 20.90
CA SER A 36 20.49 -23.93 21.38
C SER A 36 21.66 -23.70 20.42
N GLU A 37 22.89 -23.76 20.95
CA GLU A 37 24.11 -23.74 20.12
C GLU A 37 24.28 -25.04 19.32
N GLU A 38 23.52 -26.09 19.66
CA GLU A 38 23.60 -27.37 18.99
C GLU A 38 22.85 -27.33 17.63
N SER A 39 23.48 -27.92 16.64
CA SER A 39 22.86 -28.16 15.33
C SER A 39 23.12 -29.58 14.86
N PHE A 40 22.28 -30.08 13.96
CA PHE A 40 22.43 -31.41 13.34
C PHE A 40 22.01 -31.36 11.87
N LYS A 41 22.56 -32.34 11.12
CA LYS A 41 22.23 -32.45 9.70
C LYS A 41 20.73 -32.74 9.52
N LYS A 42 20.10 -32.09 8.55
CA LYS A 42 18.71 -32.39 8.16
C LYS A 42 18.51 -33.89 7.99
N PRO A 43 17.51 -34.51 8.66
CA PRO A 43 17.28 -35.94 8.55
C PRO A 43 16.77 -36.28 7.15
N GLU A 44 17.34 -37.32 6.53
CA GLU A 44 16.88 -37.83 5.25
C GLU A 44 15.50 -38.48 5.36
N THR A 45 15.21 -39.09 6.51
CA THR A 45 13.93 -39.72 6.82
C THR A 45 13.45 -39.40 8.20
N ILE A 46 12.14 -39.35 8.36
CA ILE A 46 11.44 -39.19 9.66
C ILE A 46 10.55 -40.40 9.94
N LYS A 47 10.35 -40.67 11.22
CA LYS A 47 9.33 -41.61 11.71
C LYS A 47 8.19 -40.80 12.33
N LEU A 48 7.02 -40.82 11.67
CA LEU A 48 5.83 -40.15 12.17
C LEU A 48 5.21 -40.89 13.37
N VAL A 49 4.84 -40.14 14.39
CA VAL A 49 4.12 -40.61 15.58
C VAL A 49 2.94 -39.66 15.84
N GLY A 50 1.72 -40.19 15.88
CA GLY A 50 0.50 -39.40 16.04
C GLY A 50 -0.25 -39.10 14.73
N ASP A 51 0.20 -39.67 13.63
CA ASP A 51 -0.33 -39.43 12.28
C ASP A 51 -1.80 -39.87 12.03
N LYS A 52 -2.39 -40.63 12.96
CA LYS A 52 -3.78 -41.10 12.80
C LYS A 52 -4.83 -40.10 13.26
N SER A 53 -4.45 -39.16 14.11
CA SER A 53 -5.34 -38.20 14.75
C SER A 53 -5.00 -36.75 14.41
N ALA A 54 -3.79 -36.49 13.94
CA ALA A 54 -3.33 -35.15 13.61
C ALA A 54 -3.99 -34.59 12.33
N ASP A 55 -4.00 -33.27 12.23
CA ASP A 55 -4.53 -32.54 11.07
C ASP A 55 -3.99 -33.07 9.74
N ILE A 56 -4.88 -33.40 8.82
CA ILE A 56 -4.51 -34.01 7.53
C ILE A 56 -3.68 -33.07 6.64
N ASP A 57 -3.94 -31.76 6.70
CA ASP A 57 -3.20 -30.79 5.88
C ASP A 57 -1.78 -30.60 6.41
N ALA A 58 -1.62 -30.53 7.74
CA ALA A 58 -0.30 -30.54 8.39
C ALA A 58 0.49 -31.82 8.04
N LEU A 59 -0.17 -32.99 8.06
CA LEU A 59 0.44 -34.26 7.67
C LEU A 59 0.84 -34.27 6.19
N ASN A 60 0.04 -33.72 5.31
CA ASN A 60 0.35 -33.61 3.88
C ASN A 60 1.60 -32.74 3.66
N LEU A 61 1.72 -31.62 4.36
CA LEU A 61 2.92 -30.77 4.32
C LEU A 61 4.16 -31.54 4.80
N ILE A 62 4.08 -32.28 5.89
CA ILE A 62 5.18 -33.11 6.37
C ILE A 62 5.57 -34.18 5.35
N LYS A 63 4.60 -34.93 4.81
CA LYS A 63 4.85 -36.01 3.83
C LYS A 63 5.39 -35.49 2.50
N HIS A 64 5.07 -34.24 2.15
CA HIS A 64 5.64 -33.60 0.95
C HIS A 64 7.11 -33.20 1.14
N ASN A 65 7.49 -32.79 2.34
CA ASN A 65 8.82 -32.24 2.61
C ASN A 65 9.81 -33.26 3.23
N PHE A 66 9.32 -34.39 3.74
CA PHE A 66 10.13 -35.43 4.36
C PHE A 66 9.81 -36.80 3.80
N SER A 67 10.84 -37.64 3.65
CA SER A 67 10.65 -39.07 3.43
C SER A 67 10.26 -39.74 4.76
N VAL A 68 9.15 -40.48 4.76
CA VAL A 68 8.63 -41.17 5.95
C VAL A 68 9.12 -42.60 6.00
N SER A 69 9.69 -43.03 7.12
CA SER A 69 10.21 -44.38 7.35
C SER A 69 10.17 -44.75 8.84
N ASP A 70 10.02 -46.06 9.12
CA ASP A 70 10.05 -46.56 10.51
C ASP A 70 11.39 -46.36 11.23
N LYS A 71 12.47 -46.10 10.48
CA LYS A 71 13.85 -45.94 10.99
C LYS A 71 14.34 -44.51 11.02
N GLY A 72 13.49 -43.52 10.66
CA GLY A 72 13.86 -42.12 10.63
C GLY A 72 13.92 -41.43 12.01
N LEU A 73 14.36 -40.17 12.04
CA LEU A 73 14.24 -39.33 13.23
C LEU A 73 12.77 -39.23 13.64
N LYS A 74 12.50 -39.44 14.93
CA LYS A 74 11.13 -39.40 15.44
C LYS A 74 10.53 -38.00 15.30
N LEU A 75 9.39 -37.87 14.60
CA LEU A 75 8.58 -36.67 14.54
C LEU A 75 7.21 -36.98 15.19
N VAL A 76 6.96 -36.36 16.34
CA VAL A 76 5.70 -36.44 17.07
C VAL A 76 4.82 -35.28 16.64
N ILE A 77 3.60 -35.59 16.21
CA ILE A 77 2.62 -34.57 15.77
C ILE A 77 1.24 -34.88 16.36
N GLY A 78 0.48 -33.85 16.68
CA GLY A 78 -0.92 -33.96 17.12
C GLY A 78 -1.44 -32.72 17.83
N GLU A 79 -2.73 -32.73 18.11
CA GLU A 79 -3.45 -31.73 18.90
C GLU A 79 -3.46 -32.09 20.39
N ARG A 80 -3.80 -31.14 21.24
CA ARG A 80 -3.79 -31.26 22.72
C ARG A 80 -4.46 -32.55 23.24
N GLU A 81 -5.52 -33.01 22.61
CA GLU A 81 -6.26 -34.19 23.01
C GLU A 81 -5.62 -35.51 22.61
N ASP A 82 -4.59 -35.48 21.75
CA ASP A 82 -3.96 -36.66 21.21
C ASP A 82 -2.99 -37.33 22.21
N SER A 83 -3.05 -38.64 22.27
CA SER A 83 -2.18 -39.44 23.13
C SER A 83 -0.69 -39.29 22.81
N SER A 84 -0.36 -39.01 21.53
CA SER A 84 1.02 -38.84 21.05
C SER A 84 1.72 -37.64 21.67
N VAL A 85 1.00 -36.55 21.90
CA VAL A 85 1.54 -35.29 22.45
C VAL A 85 1.32 -35.15 23.96
N LYS A 86 0.66 -36.12 24.59
CA LYS A 86 0.40 -36.13 26.04
C LYS A 86 1.63 -35.81 26.93
N PRO A 87 2.87 -36.27 26.59
CA PRO A 87 4.06 -35.93 27.38
C PRO A 87 4.43 -34.43 27.30
N TYR A 88 3.92 -33.71 26.33
CA TYR A 88 4.24 -32.31 26.02
C TYR A 88 3.15 -31.31 26.42
N LEU A 89 2.01 -31.76 26.96
CA LEU A 89 0.82 -30.92 27.30
C LEU A 89 1.16 -29.67 28.10
N LYS A 90 2.10 -29.74 29.03
CA LYS A 90 2.51 -28.61 29.86
C LYS A 90 3.23 -27.50 29.11
N TYR A 91 3.69 -27.77 27.89
CA TYR A 91 4.42 -26.81 27.07
C TYR A 91 3.52 -26.20 25.97
N ILE A 92 2.39 -26.83 25.67
CA ILE A 92 1.44 -26.33 24.67
C ILE A 92 0.72 -25.12 25.28
N PRO A 93 0.77 -23.92 24.66
CA PRO A 93 0.02 -22.77 25.12
C PRO A 93 -1.48 -23.10 25.19
N ASP A 94 -2.17 -22.70 26.26
CA ASP A 94 -3.63 -22.81 26.38
C ASP A 94 -4.30 -21.59 25.71
N LYS A 95 -4.06 -21.48 24.41
CA LYS A 95 -4.50 -20.39 23.54
C LYS A 95 -4.95 -20.98 22.21
N GLU A 96 -6.02 -20.43 21.66
CA GLU A 96 -6.48 -20.77 20.31
C GLU A 96 -5.36 -20.55 19.30
N GLU A 97 -5.20 -21.50 18.36
CA GLU A 97 -4.12 -21.57 17.38
C GLU A 97 -2.69 -21.69 17.98
N GLY A 98 -2.60 -21.89 19.29
CA GLY A 98 -1.31 -22.05 19.98
C GLY A 98 -0.61 -23.35 19.62
N TYR A 99 0.72 -23.35 19.63
CA TYR A 99 1.49 -24.57 19.40
C TYR A 99 2.82 -24.57 20.19
N TYR A 100 3.33 -25.77 20.40
CA TYR A 100 4.66 -26.05 20.88
C TYR A 100 5.45 -26.78 19.79
N LEU A 101 6.60 -26.24 19.41
CA LEU A 101 7.55 -26.87 18.49
C LEU A 101 8.86 -27.09 19.21
N LYS A 102 9.37 -28.33 19.16
CA LYS A 102 10.73 -28.64 19.59
C LYS A 102 11.48 -29.33 18.45
N VAL A 103 12.64 -28.84 18.11
CA VAL A 103 13.57 -29.47 17.15
C VAL A 103 14.84 -29.84 17.91
N SER A 104 15.18 -31.14 17.91
CA SER A 104 16.44 -31.65 18.49
C SER A 104 16.93 -32.88 17.70
N ASN A 105 18.16 -33.26 17.91
CA ASN A 105 18.76 -34.44 17.28
C ASN A 105 18.11 -35.79 17.69
N ASP A 106 17.31 -35.80 18.76
CA ASP A 106 16.61 -37.00 19.27
C ASP A 106 15.16 -37.07 18.78
N VAL A 107 14.49 -35.91 18.66
CA VAL A 107 13.07 -35.83 18.35
C VAL A 107 12.69 -34.45 17.85
N ILE A 108 11.77 -34.45 16.87
CA ILE A 108 11.00 -33.27 16.48
C ILE A 108 9.60 -33.43 17.08
N VAL A 109 9.07 -32.39 17.71
CA VAL A 109 7.72 -32.38 18.27
C VAL A 109 6.95 -31.18 17.73
N VAL A 110 5.79 -31.42 17.13
CA VAL A 110 4.81 -30.40 16.73
C VAL A 110 3.52 -30.71 17.46
N ALA A 111 3.19 -29.90 18.45
CA ALA A 111 2.02 -30.11 19.29
C ALA A 111 1.16 -28.85 19.33
N GLY A 112 0.03 -28.88 18.64
CA GLY A 112 -0.94 -27.79 18.63
C GLY A 112 -1.91 -27.84 19.81
N ASN A 113 -2.43 -26.67 20.20
CA ASN A 113 -3.59 -26.60 21.07
C ASN A 113 -4.86 -27.09 20.36
N ASP A 114 -4.90 -26.89 19.05
CA ASP A 114 -5.96 -27.24 18.13
C ASP A 114 -5.39 -27.54 16.73
N VAL A 115 -6.28 -27.80 15.78
CA VAL A 115 -5.97 -28.13 14.39
C VAL A 115 -5.11 -27.05 13.71
N ALA A 116 -5.48 -25.76 13.90
CA ALA A 116 -4.73 -24.64 13.31
C ALA A 116 -3.35 -24.48 13.96
N GLY A 117 -3.25 -24.63 15.28
CA GLY A 117 -1.97 -24.61 16.00
C GLY A 117 -1.01 -25.71 15.50
N THR A 118 -1.51 -26.92 15.26
CA THR A 118 -0.72 -28.02 14.67
C THR A 118 -0.21 -27.64 13.29
N PHE A 119 -1.06 -27.10 12.43
CA PHE A 119 -0.71 -26.63 11.09
C PHE A 119 0.36 -25.54 11.13
N TYR A 120 0.20 -24.51 11.97
CA TYR A 120 1.15 -23.40 12.10
C TYR A 120 2.47 -23.85 12.71
N GLY A 121 2.45 -24.83 13.62
CA GLY A 121 3.67 -25.45 14.12
C GLY A 121 4.46 -26.16 13.01
N VAL A 122 3.77 -26.83 12.08
CA VAL A 122 4.39 -27.41 10.87
C VAL A 122 4.96 -26.30 9.96
N GLN A 123 4.23 -25.23 9.70
CA GLN A 123 4.73 -24.11 8.90
C GLN A 123 6.03 -23.53 9.49
N THR A 124 6.10 -23.38 10.83
CA THR A 124 7.32 -22.94 11.50
C THR A 124 8.46 -23.97 11.37
N LEU A 125 8.18 -25.27 11.47
CA LEU A 125 9.16 -26.31 11.21
C LEU A 125 9.72 -26.22 9.79
N LEU A 126 8.86 -25.99 8.79
CA LEU A 126 9.29 -25.87 7.37
C LEU A 126 10.18 -24.66 7.12
N GLN A 127 9.99 -23.55 7.81
CA GLN A 127 10.90 -22.41 7.75
C GLN A 127 12.30 -22.77 8.28
N LEU A 128 12.38 -23.54 9.36
CA LEU A 128 13.64 -24.00 9.93
C LEU A 128 14.40 -24.95 9.00
N MET A 129 13.70 -25.59 8.06
CA MET A 129 14.28 -26.55 7.10
C MET A 129 15.01 -25.92 5.90
N GLN A 130 14.95 -24.62 5.73
CA GLN A 130 15.57 -23.93 4.58
C GLN A 130 17.09 -24.10 4.51
N ASN A 131 17.74 -24.47 5.63
CA ASN A 131 19.16 -24.75 5.71
C ASN A 131 19.47 -26.26 5.68
N GLU A 132 20.68 -26.63 5.28
CA GLU A 132 21.17 -28.03 5.32
C GLU A 132 21.30 -28.57 6.76
N SER A 133 21.44 -27.69 7.74
CA SER A 133 21.54 -28.01 9.15
C SER A 133 20.36 -27.46 9.93
N PHE A 134 19.78 -28.28 10.79
CA PHE A 134 18.81 -27.86 11.79
C PHE A 134 19.50 -27.35 13.04
N TYR A 135 19.08 -26.18 13.50
CA TYR A 135 19.40 -25.72 14.85
C TYR A 135 18.43 -26.34 15.84
N CYS A 136 18.94 -26.77 16.99
CA CYS A 136 18.07 -27.18 18.09
C CYS A 136 17.36 -25.95 18.63
N VAL A 137 16.02 -26.01 18.66
CA VAL A 137 15.19 -24.88 19.05
C VAL A 137 13.91 -25.36 19.73
N THR A 138 13.43 -24.56 20.65
CA THR A 138 12.10 -24.71 21.25
C THR A 138 11.30 -23.44 20.99
N VAL A 139 10.10 -23.59 20.47
CA VAL A 139 9.15 -22.49 20.20
C VAL A 139 7.86 -22.76 20.94
N SER A 140 7.33 -21.75 21.65
CA SER A 140 5.99 -21.74 22.24
C SER A 140 5.29 -20.49 21.72
N ASP A 141 4.22 -20.67 20.97
CA ASP A 141 3.69 -19.60 20.11
C ASP A 141 2.18 -19.60 20.00
N TYR A 142 1.61 -18.43 19.78
CA TYR A 142 0.19 -18.18 19.56
C TYR A 142 -0.03 -16.76 19.02
N PRO A 143 -1.14 -16.44 18.32
CA PRO A 143 -1.39 -15.09 17.82
C PRO A 143 -1.93 -14.13 18.88
N ASP A 144 -1.59 -12.85 18.76
CA ASP A 144 -2.21 -11.77 19.52
C ASP A 144 -3.62 -11.43 19.00
N VAL A 145 -3.84 -11.51 17.68
CA VAL A 145 -5.13 -11.25 17.04
C VAL A 145 -5.66 -12.54 16.43
N LEU A 146 -6.78 -13.02 16.93
CA LEU A 146 -7.36 -14.30 16.51
C LEU A 146 -7.88 -14.28 15.07
N GLN A 147 -8.51 -13.19 14.63
CA GLN A 147 -8.96 -13.02 13.25
C GLN A 147 -8.09 -11.99 12.55
N ARG A 148 -7.23 -12.45 11.63
CA ARG A 148 -6.22 -11.65 10.96
C ARG A 148 -6.06 -12.05 9.50
N GLY A 149 -5.99 -11.08 8.61
CA GLY A 149 -5.90 -11.44 7.19
C GLY A 149 -6.18 -10.30 6.23
N VAL A 150 -6.97 -10.58 5.22
CA VAL A 150 -7.17 -9.71 4.06
C VAL A 150 -8.64 -9.53 3.74
N VAL A 151 -9.01 -8.34 3.31
CA VAL A 151 -10.29 -8.04 2.69
C VAL A 151 -10.05 -7.58 1.25
N GLU A 152 -10.52 -8.36 0.26
CA GLU A 152 -10.51 -7.94 -1.15
C GLU A 152 -11.66 -6.96 -1.38
N GLY A 153 -11.41 -5.67 -1.06
CA GLY A 153 -12.42 -4.62 -1.08
C GLY A 153 -12.01 -3.38 -1.90
N PHE A 154 -10.88 -3.43 -2.60
CA PHE A 154 -10.34 -2.34 -3.39
C PHE A 154 -11.15 -2.08 -4.66
N TYR A 155 -11.05 -0.84 -5.16
CA TYR A 155 -11.49 -0.48 -6.50
C TYR A 155 -10.34 -0.68 -7.49
N GLY A 156 -10.63 -1.24 -8.67
CA GLY A 156 -9.62 -1.55 -9.68
C GLY A 156 -9.90 -2.88 -10.36
N ASN A 157 -8.88 -3.53 -10.93
CA ASN A 157 -9.02 -4.87 -11.45
C ASN A 157 -9.02 -5.88 -10.30
N PRO A 158 -10.06 -6.70 -10.16
CA PRO A 158 -10.11 -7.71 -9.12
C PRO A 158 -9.02 -8.77 -9.37
N TRP A 159 -8.64 -9.45 -8.32
CA TRP A 159 -7.74 -10.58 -8.44
C TRP A 159 -8.37 -11.70 -9.28
N SER A 160 -7.56 -12.36 -10.09
CA SER A 160 -8.02 -13.55 -10.81
C SER A 160 -8.30 -14.70 -9.82
N HIS A 161 -9.05 -15.69 -10.28
CA HIS A 161 -9.26 -16.92 -9.50
C HIS A 161 -7.93 -17.58 -9.10
N THR A 162 -6.97 -17.64 -10.03
CA THR A 162 -5.63 -18.21 -9.78
C THR A 162 -4.83 -17.37 -8.78
N ASP A 163 -4.93 -16.05 -8.82
CA ASP A 163 -4.29 -15.16 -7.84
C ASP A 163 -4.80 -15.46 -6.43
N ARG A 164 -6.13 -15.58 -6.26
CA ARG A 164 -6.75 -15.91 -4.96
C ARG A 164 -6.27 -17.26 -4.42
N LEU A 165 -6.14 -18.26 -5.27
CA LEU A 165 -5.60 -19.58 -4.88
C LEU A 165 -4.15 -19.47 -4.37
N ARG A 166 -3.28 -18.71 -5.08
CA ARG A 166 -1.89 -18.45 -4.64
C ARG A 166 -1.83 -17.66 -3.33
N GLN A 167 -2.79 -16.75 -3.11
CA GLN A 167 -2.87 -16.00 -1.87
C GLN A 167 -3.17 -16.92 -0.67
N PHE A 168 -4.03 -17.92 -0.81
CA PHE A 168 -4.31 -18.85 0.29
C PHE A 168 -3.08 -19.65 0.72
N ASP A 169 -2.25 -20.09 -0.23
CA ASP A 169 -0.97 -20.74 0.09
C ASP A 169 -0.03 -19.78 0.85
N PHE A 170 0.02 -18.52 0.43
CA PHE A 170 0.79 -17.49 1.11
C PHE A 170 0.22 -17.21 2.52
N TYR A 171 -1.10 -17.13 2.69
CA TYR A 171 -1.72 -16.91 3.99
C TYR A 171 -1.44 -18.05 4.95
N GLY A 172 -1.61 -19.29 4.54
CA GLY A 172 -1.30 -20.46 5.36
C GLY A 172 0.16 -20.49 5.83
N LYS A 173 1.12 -20.19 4.95
CA LYS A 173 2.55 -20.12 5.27
C LYS A 173 2.86 -19.02 6.28
N ASN A 174 2.18 -17.89 6.21
CA ASN A 174 2.41 -16.71 7.05
C ASN A 174 1.39 -16.57 8.18
N LYS A 175 0.59 -17.61 8.44
CA LYS A 175 -0.36 -17.69 9.55
C LYS A 175 -1.44 -16.59 9.54
N LEU A 176 -1.82 -16.06 8.37
CA LEU A 176 -3.03 -15.28 8.18
C LEU A 176 -4.21 -16.26 8.03
N ASN A 177 -5.32 -15.99 8.70
CA ASN A 177 -6.44 -16.95 8.79
C ASN A 177 -7.79 -16.41 8.32
N VAL A 178 -7.85 -15.20 7.75
CA VAL A 178 -9.07 -14.60 7.22
C VAL A 178 -8.85 -14.07 5.81
N TYR A 179 -9.76 -14.42 4.91
CA TYR A 179 -9.89 -13.75 3.62
C TYR A 179 -11.35 -13.39 3.39
N ILE A 180 -11.64 -12.09 3.31
CA ILE A 180 -12.98 -11.57 3.06
C ILE A 180 -13.14 -11.30 1.56
N TYR A 181 -14.00 -12.06 0.92
CA TYR A 181 -14.34 -11.94 -0.50
C TYR A 181 -15.39 -10.86 -0.71
N GLY A 182 -14.97 -9.69 -1.17
CA GLY A 182 -15.83 -8.54 -1.46
C GLY A 182 -15.39 -7.74 -2.69
N PRO A 183 -14.98 -8.40 -3.82
CA PRO A 183 -14.47 -7.70 -5.01
C PRO A 183 -15.55 -6.82 -5.63
N LYS A 184 -15.18 -5.58 -5.95
CA LYS A 184 -16.13 -4.54 -6.39
C LYS A 184 -16.77 -4.82 -7.77
N ASP A 185 -16.21 -5.74 -8.56
CA ASP A 185 -16.72 -6.15 -9.88
C ASP A 185 -17.61 -7.39 -9.86
N ASP A 186 -17.74 -8.08 -8.72
CA ASP A 186 -18.66 -9.22 -8.62
C ASP A 186 -20.10 -8.73 -8.43
N PRO A 187 -20.96 -8.82 -9.45
CA PRO A 187 -22.33 -8.34 -9.35
C PRO A 187 -23.19 -9.20 -8.42
N TYR A 188 -22.81 -10.46 -8.17
CA TYR A 188 -23.61 -11.38 -7.39
C TYR A 188 -23.47 -11.19 -5.88
N HIS A 189 -22.47 -10.46 -5.43
CA HIS A 189 -22.39 -10.03 -4.04
C HIS A 189 -22.96 -8.60 -3.86
N ARG A 190 -23.15 -7.82 -4.95
CA ARG A 190 -23.64 -6.41 -4.94
C ARG A 190 -24.99 -6.28 -5.64
N GLU A 191 -25.02 -5.91 -6.93
CA GLU A 191 -26.24 -5.56 -7.69
C GLU A 191 -27.23 -6.72 -7.77
N TYR A 192 -26.73 -7.96 -7.88
CA TYR A 192 -27.54 -9.17 -7.99
C TYR A 192 -27.50 -10.01 -6.70
N TRP A 193 -27.31 -9.38 -5.56
CA TRP A 193 -27.18 -10.08 -4.29
C TRP A 193 -28.34 -11.02 -3.94
N ARG A 194 -29.55 -10.78 -4.52
CA ARG A 194 -30.73 -11.65 -4.40
C ARG A 194 -30.68 -12.89 -5.28
N LYS A 195 -29.78 -12.92 -6.32
CA LYS A 195 -29.68 -14.02 -7.28
C LYS A 195 -28.60 -15.02 -6.86
N GLU A 196 -28.82 -16.28 -7.20
CA GLU A 196 -27.77 -17.30 -7.08
C GLU A 196 -26.66 -17.07 -8.11
N TYR A 197 -25.45 -17.56 -7.81
CA TYR A 197 -24.36 -17.55 -8.77
C TYR A 197 -24.64 -18.50 -9.96
N PRO A 198 -24.19 -18.17 -11.18
CA PRO A 198 -24.11 -19.14 -12.28
C PRO A 198 -23.23 -20.34 -11.86
N GLU A 199 -23.50 -21.50 -12.45
CA GLU A 199 -22.88 -22.78 -12.04
C GLU A 199 -21.35 -22.75 -12.10
N ASP A 200 -20.77 -22.12 -13.13
CA ASP A 200 -19.32 -21.95 -13.29
C ASP A 200 -18.73 -21.11 -12.16
N LYS A 201 -19.35 -19.97 -11.83
CA LYS A 201 -18.92 -19.11 -10.73
C LYS A 201 -19.15 -19.74 -9.35
N ALA A 202 -20.23 -20.48 -9.18
CA ALA A 202 -20.47 -21.26 -7.97
C ALA A 202 -19.36 -22.31 -7.71
N LYS A 203 -18.88 -22.97 -8.77
CA LYS A 203 -17.75 -23.91 -8.70
C LYS A 203 -16.44 -23.20 -8.30
N GLU A 204 -16.18 -22.01 -8.86
CA GLU A 204 -15.01 -21.19 -8.47
C GLU A 204 -15.07 -20.83 -6.97
N ILE A 205 -16.22 -20.36 -6.47
CA ILE A 205 -16.40 -20.05 -5.04
C ILE A 205 -16.20 -21.31 -4.17
N ALA A 206 -16.76 -22.45 -4.55
CA ALA A 206 -16.58 -23.69 -3.80
C ALA A 206 -15.10 -24.11 -3.73
N GLN A 207 -14.35 -23.98 -4.82
CA GLN A 207 -12.91 -24.26 -4.85
C GLN A 207 -12.12 -23.29 -3.96
N LEU A 208 -12.47 -21.99 -3.97
CA LEU A 208 -11.83 -21.00 -3.09
C LEU A 208 -12.07 -21.35 -1.62
N ALA A 209 -13.30 -21.68 -1.24
CA ALA A 209 -13.63 -22.07 0.13
C ALA A 209 -12.87 -23.36 0.57
N GLU A 210 -12.76 -24.35 -0.32
CA GLU A 210 -12.03 -25.59 -0.07
C GLU A 210 -10.53 -25.33 0.14
N VAL A 211 -9.87 -24.59 -0.79
CA VAL A 211 -8.42 -24.34 -0.72
C VAL A 211 -8.09 -23.43 0.47
N ALA A 212 -8.91 -22.43 0.77
CA ALA A 212 -8.77 -21.61 1.96
C ALA A 212 -8.80 -22.48 3.24
N SER A 213 -9.78 -23.37 3.38
CA SER A 213 -9.90 -24.29 4.53
C SER A 213 -8.67 -25.16 4.74
N ARG A 214 -8.09 -25.71 3.65
CA ARG A 214 -6.85 -26.49 3.71
C ARG A 214 -5.65 -25.69 4.24
N ASN A 215 -5.63 -24.40 4.00
CA ASN A 215 -4.62 -23.46 4.51
C ASN A 215 -4.99 -22.82 5.85
N LYS A 216 -6.04 -23.33 6.54
CA LYS A 216 -6.56 -22.80 7.80
C LYS A 216 -7.01 -21.33 7.66
N VAL A 217 -7.52 -20.96 6.48
CA VAL A 217 -8.06 -19.64 6.18
C VAL A 217 -9.58 -19.70 6.14
N HIS A 218 -10.23 -18.87 6.93
CA HIS A 218 -11.67 -18.64 6.86
C HIS A 218 -12.01 -17.85 5.61
N PHE A 219 -12.62 -18.51 4.62
CA PHE A 219 -13.19 -17.84 3.46
C PHE A 219 -14.49 -17.16 3.89
N VAL A 220 -14.45 -15.83 4.04
CA VAL A 220 -15.61 -15.01 4.41
C VAL A 220 -16.26 -14.46 3.15
N TRP A 221 -17.46 -14.94 2.83
CA TRP A 221 -18.21 -14.38 1.70
C TRP A 221 -18.99 -13.15 2.15
N ALA A 222 -18.73 -11.99 1.51
CA ALA A 222 -19.43 -10.75 1.83
C ALA A 222 -20.65 -10.55 0.93
N MET A 223 -21.76 -10.06 1.48
CA MET A 223 -22.92 -9.56 0.76
C MET A 223 -23.02 -8.06 0.95
N HIS A 224 -23.25 -7.31 -0.14
CA HIS A 224 -23.38 -5.85 -0.13
C HIS A 224 -24.78 -5.42 -0.62
N PRO A 225 -25.83 -5.55 0.20
CA PRO A 225 -27.21 -5.26 -0.18
C PRO A 225 -27.57 -3.77 -0.11
N GLY A 226 -26.67 -2.93 0.41
CA GLY A 226 -26.95 -1.57 0.86
C GLY A 226 -27.47 -0.61 -0.18
N GLN A 227 -27.23 -0.87 -1.47
CA GLN A 227 -27.67 0.05 -2.53
C GLN A 227 -29.20 0.06 -2.74
N ASP A 228 -29.88 -1.07 -2.55
CA ASP A 228 -31.30 -1.22 -2.92
C ASP A 228 -32.17 -2.03 -1.94
N ILE A 229 -31.64 -2.37 -0.75
CA ILE A 229 -32.38 -3.10 0.28
C ILE A 229 -33.60 -2.31 0.76
N LYS A 230 -34.73 -3.00 0.94
CA LYS A 230 -36.03 -2.39 1.32
C LYS A 230 -36.48 -2.74 2.74
N TRP A 231 -35.69 -3.51 3.48
CA TRP A 231 -35.98 -3.95 4.84
C TRP A 231 -37.27 -4.80 5.01
N ASN A 232 -37.82 -5.31 3.89
CA ASN A 232 -39.07 -6.09 3.86
C ASN A 232 -38.79 -7.61 3.97
N GLU A 233 -39.87 -8.39 4.10
CA GLU A 233 -39.79 -9.86 4.21
C GLU A 233 -39.25 -10.53 2.94
N GLU A 234 -39.47 -9.94 1.75
CA GLU A 234 -38.95 -10.47 0.50
C GLU A 234 -37.43 -10.39 0.46
N ASP A 235 -36.84 -9.25 0.89
CA ASP A 235 -35.40 -9.08 0.95
C ASP A 235 -34.78 -9.96 2.05
N ARG A 236 -35.42 -10.08 3.20
CA ARG A 236 -35.01 -11.00 4.26
C ARG A 236 -34.95 -12.45 3.78
N LYS A 237 -35.98 -12.89 3.07
CA LYS A 237 -36.02 -14.24 2.48
C LYS A 237 -34.96 -14.43 1.39
N SER A 238 -34.74 -13.44 0.54
CA SER A 238 -33.72 -13.48 -0.50
C SER A 238 -32.32 -13.60 0.10
N SER A 239 -32.06 -12.89 1.20
CA SER A 239 -30.79 -12.97 1.93
C SER A 239 -30.54 -14.36 2.52
N LEU A 240 -31.56 -14.94 3.19
CA LEU A 240 -31.45 -16.30 3.73
C LEU A 240 -31.17 -17.30 2.61
N ASN A 241 -31.90 -17.23 1.50
CA ASN A 241 -31.68 -18.13 0.36
C ASN A 241 -30.25 -18.00 -0.18
N LYS A 242 -29.74 -16.77 -0.26
CA LYS A 242 -28.37 -16.50 -0.73
C LYS A 242 -27.33 -17.08 0.22
N LEU A 243 -27.46 -16.83 1.53
CA LEU A 243 -26.55 -17.39 2.55
C LEU A 243 -26.59 -18.93 2.53
N GLU A 244 -27.78 -19.55 2.43
CA GLU A 244 -27.93 -20.98 2.29
C GLU A 244 -27.27 -21.54 1.03
N SER A 245 -27.34 -20.82 -0.09
CA SER A 245 -26.67 -21.24 -1.33
C SER A 245 -25.15 -21.21 -1.16
N MET A 246 -24.59 -20.19 -0.51
CA MET A 246 -23.15 -20.11 -0.22
C MET A 246 -22.71 -21.16 0.80
N TYR A 247 -23.52 -21.41 1.82
CA TYR A 247 -23.25 -22.49 2.80
C TYR A 247 -23.14 -23.87 2.12
N LYS A 248 -24.00 -24.14 1.14
CA LYS A 248 -23.95 -25.39 0.33
C LYS A 248 -22.68 -25.49 -0.51
N LEU A 249 -22.07 -24.36 -0.88
CA LEU A 249 -20.77 -24.32 -1.59
C LEU A 249 -19.57 -24.48 -0.65
N GLY A 250 -19.77 -24.66 0.65
CA GLY A 250 -18.73 -24.85 1.64
C GLY A 250 -18.32 -23.59 2.41
N VAL A 251 -18.94 -22.44 2.16
CA VAL A 251 -18.68 -21.21 2.92
C VAL A 251 -19.18 -21.38 4.36
N ARG A 252 -18.37 -20.95 5.33
CA ARG A 252 -18.69 -21.05 6.78
C ARG A 252 -18.54 -19.72 7.53
N SER A 253 -18.16 -18.66 6.82
CA SER A 253 -18.03 -17.32 7.38
C SER A 253 -18.65 -16.31 6.45
N PHE A 254 -19.35 -15.31 6.99
CA PHE A 254 -20.14 -14.37 6.19
C PHE A 254 -19.96 -12.95 6.69
N ALA A 255 -19.97 -12.01 5.74
CA ALA A 255 -20.00 -10.58 6.05
C ALA A 255 -21.16 -9.89 5.33
N VAL A 256 -21.59 -8.75 5.88
CA VAL A 256 -22.59 -7.88 5.25
C VAL A 256 -22.05 -6.45 5.24
N PHE A 257 -21.97 -5.86 4.07
CA PHE A 257 -21.36 -4.56 3.85
C PHE A 257 -22.39 -3.49 3.56
N PHE A 258 -22.25 -2.34 4.23
CA PHE A 258 -23.02 -1.12 4.02
C PHE A 258 -22.11 0.10 3.79
N ASP A 259 -20.84 -0.15 3.37
CA ASP A 259 -19.92 0.89 2.96
C ASP A 259 -20.36 1.53 1.63
N ASP A 260 -20.01 2.80 1.44
CA ASP A 260 -20.20 3.56 0.20
C ASP A 260 -21.63 3.55 -0.36
N ILE A 261 -22.64 3.57 0.51
CA ILE A 261 -24.06 3.65 0.12
C ILE A 261 -24.59 5.07 0.25
N PHE A 262 -25.55 5.42 -0.63
CA PHE A 262 -26.11 6.78 -0.75
C PHE A 262 -27.59 6.88 -0.37
N GLY A 263 -28.25 5.76 -0.07
CA GLY A 263 -29.67 5.73 0.29
C GLY A 263 -29.90 6.18 1.72
N GLU A 264 -30.73 7.22 1.94
CA GLU A 264 -31.03 7.73 3.30
C GLU A 264 -31.65 6.65 4.19
N GLU A 265 -32.57 5.85 3.67
CA GLU A 265 -33.20 4.76 4.44
C GLU A 265 -32.25 3.58 4.65
N GLN A 266 -31.39 3.27 3.68
CA GLN A 266 -30.41 2.16 3.73
C GLN A 266 -29.24 2.44 4.67
N SER A 267 -28.93 3.71 4.91
CA SER A 267 -27.82 4.13 5.81
C SER A 267 -28.25 4.25 7.29
N LYS A 268 -29.51 3.97 7.62
CA LYS A 268 -29.99 4.04 9.03
C LYS A 268 -29.50 2.86 9.85
N ALA A 269 -28.92 3.15 10.99
CA ALA A 269 -28.43 2.13 11.93
C ALA A 269 -29.50 1.16 12.40
N ASP A 270 -30.73 1.63 12.62
CA ASP A 270 -31.86 0.80 13.06
C ASP A 270 -32.17 -0.30 12.04
N GLY A 271 -32.33 0.05 10.76
CA GLY A 271 -32.61 -0.92 9.70
C GLY A 271 -31.49 -1.94 9.54
N GLN A 272 -30.23 -1.48 9.60
CA GLN A 272 -29.06 -2.36 9.51
C GLN A 272 -28.97 -3.30 10.72
N ALA A 273 -29.19 -2.81 11.95
CA ALA A 273 -29.17 -3.64 13.16
C ALA A 273 -30.29 -4.69 13.16
N ASP A 274 -31.53 -4.29 12.86
CA ASP A 274 -32.67 -5.22 12.83
C ASP A 274 -32.50 -6.31 11.77
N TYR A 275 -31.94 -5.94 10.61
CA TYR A 275 -31.67 -6.88 9.54
C TYR A 275 -30.54 -7.87 9.89
N LEU A 276 -29.44 -7.39 10.43
CA LEU A 276 -28.31 -8.24 10.81
C LEU A 276 -28.67 -9.17 11.98
N ASN A 277 -29.42 -8.68 12.99
CA ASN A 277 -29.91 -9.52 14.06
C ASN A 277 -30.88 -10.59 13.54
N PHE A 278 -31.66 -10.28 12.51
CA PHE A 278 -32.48 -11.28 11.84
C PHE A 278 -31.62 -12.37 11.18
N LEU A 279 -30.57 -12.00 10.42
CA LEU A 279 -29.68 -12.97 9.79
C LEU A 279 -28.89 -13.79 10.83
N GLN A 280 -28.45 -13.15 11.90
CA GLN A 280 -27.76 -13.83 13.01
C GLN A 280 -28.65 -14.94 13.59
N ARG A 281 -29.90 -14.62 13.95
CA ARG A 281 -30.83 -15.57 14.55
C ARG A 281 -31.34 -16.63 13.56
N GLU A 282 -31.70 -16.23 12.33
CA GLU A 282 -32.38 -17.13 11.39
C GLU A 282 -31.40 -17.96 10.55
N PHE A 283 -30.14 -17.59 10.49
CA PHE A 283 -29.11 -18.32 9.73
C PHE A 283 -27.94 -18.77 10.61
N VAL A 284 -27.20 -17.85 11.24
CA VAL A 284 -25.95 -18.21 11.94
C VAL A 284 -26.25 -19.16 13.14
N GLU A 285 -27.22 -18.84 14.00
CA GLU A 285 -27.53 -19.66 15.17
C GLU A 285 -28.12 -21.02 14.82
N LYS A 286 -28.60 -21.21 13.57
CA LYS A 286 -29.12 -22.49 13.09
C LYS A 286 -28.04 -23.42 12.51
N HIS A 287 -26.83 -22.87 12.25
CA HIS A 287 -25.70 -23.61 11.69
C HIS A 287 -24.52 -23.54 12.67
N HIS A 288 -24.24 -24.57 13.44
CA HIS A 288 -23.22 -24.57 14.50
C HIS A 288 -21.79 -24.50 13.99
N ASP A 289 -21.56 -24.64 12.68
CA ASP A 289 -20.28 -24.54 12.01
C ASP A 289 -20.11 -23.21 11.23
N VAL A 290 -21.04 -22.26 11.42
CA VAL A 290 -20.98 -20.92 10.84
C VAL A 290 -20.49 -19.93 11.90
N ALA A 291 -19.45 -19.17 11.55
CA ALA A 291 -18.88 -18.12 12.40
C ALA A 291 -19.86 -16.93 12.56
N PRO A 292 -19.72 -16.13 13.63
CA PRO A 292 -20.46 -14.88 13.79
C PRO A 292 -20.30 -13.95 12.57
N LEU A 293 -21.36 -13.18 12.28
CA LEU A 293 -21.33 -12.22 11.16
C LEU A 293 -20.29 -11.11 11.36
N ILE A 294 -19.75 -10.64 10.26
CA ILE A 294 -18.94 -9.42 10.21
C ILE A 294 -19.75 -8.37 9.43
N MET A 295 -19.84 -7.14 9.94
CA MET A 295 -20.49 -6.05 9.21
C MET A 295 -19.54 -4.90 8.97
N CYS A 296 -19.58 -4.29 7.77
CA CYS A 296 -19.03 -2.98 7.53
C CYS A 296 -20.15 -1.93 7.64
N PRO A 297 -20.10 -1.00 8.60
CA PRO A 297 -21.13 0.00 8.78
C PRO A 297 -21.03 1.11 7.73
N THR A 298 -22.09 1.88 7.54
CA THR A 298 -22.05 3.05 6.65
C THR A 298 -21.10 4.13 7.17
N GLU A 299 -21.07 4.36 8.48
CA GLU A 299 -20.14 5.28 9.12
C GLU A 299 -18.91 4.52 9.66
N TYR A 300 -18.07 4.01 8.75
CA TYR A 300 -16.95 3.12 9.07
C TYR A 300 -15.65 3.83 9.48
N ASN A 301 -15.65 5.18 9.57
CA ASN A 301 -14.52 5.94 10.09
C ASN A 301 -15.00 7.13 10.93
N LYS A 302 -14.10 7.69 11.77
CA LYS A 302 -14.43 8.79 12.69
C LYS A 302 -14.79 10.08 11.98
N GLY A 303 -14.16 10.36 10.83
CA GLY A 303 -14.41 11.59 10.06
C GLY A 303 -15.85 11.65 9.51
N TRP A 304 -16.48 10.52 9.28
CA TRP A 304 -17.86 10.40 8.80
C TRP A 304 -18.85 10.11 9.92
N ALA A 305 -18.35 9.70 11.10
CA ALA A 305 -19.19 9.29 12.22
C ALA A 305 -20.04 10.44 12.76
N GLY A 306 -21.36 10.27 12.70
CA GLY A 306 -22.33 11.10 13.39
C GLY A 306 -22.37 10.81 14.90
N LYS A 307 -23.24 11.54 15.61
CA LYS A 307 -23.34 11.38 17.07
C LYS A 307 -24.09 10.11 17.49
N THR A 308 -24.96 9.58 16.65
CA THR A 308 -26.00 8.59 17.03
C THR A 308 -25.83 7.24 16.37
N TYR A 309 -25.28 7.19 15.15
CA TYR A 309 -25.25 5.95 14.34
C TYR A 309 -24.46 4.82 15.01
N LEU A 310 -23.17 5.04 15.32
CA LEU A 310 -22.34 4.01 15.96
C LEU A 310 -22.83 3.61 17.36
N PRO A 311 -23.21 4.55 18.26
CA PRO A 311 -23.79 4.17 19.53
C PRO A 311 -25.08 3.34 19.41
N LEU A 312 -25.93 3.66 18.43
CA LEU A 312 -27.15 2.90 18.18
C LEU A 312 -26.86 1.47 17.70
N LEU A 313 -25.89 1.31 16.78
CA LEU A 313 -25.41 -0.02 16.39
C LEU A 313 -24.84 -0.79 17.59
N GLY A 314 -24.05 -0.14 18.44
CA GLY A 314 -23.48 -0.72 19.64
C GLY A 314 -24.53 -1.25 20.61
N ASP A 315 -25.61 -0.50 20.79
CA ASP A 315 -26.72 -0.85 21.68
C ASP A 315 -27.62 -1.97 21.12
N ARG A 316 -28.00 -1.87 19.82
CA ARG A 316 -29.05 -2.74 19.22
C ARG A 316 -28.55 -4.00 18.56
N LEU A 317 -27.32 -3.99 18.04
CA LEU A 317 -26.77 -5.11 17.29
C LEU A 317 -26.35 -6.24 18.24
N ASP A 318 -26.65 -7.48 17.88
CA ASP A 318 -26.20 -8.66 18.59
C ASP A 318 -24.69 -8.58 18.88
N LYS A 319 -24.31 -8.90 20.13
CA LYS A 319 -22.92 -8.70 20.60
C LYS A 319 -21.91 -9.62 19.93
N ASN A 320 -22.35 -10.71 19.30
CA ASN A 320 -21.49 -11.61 18.55
C ASN A 320 -21.15 -11.08 17.15
N ILE A 321 -21.93 -10.13 16.61
CA ILE A 321 -21.67 -9.56 15.30
C ILE A 321 -20.50 -8.57 15.39
N HIS A 322 -19.46 -8.79 14.58
CA HIS A 322 -18.31 -7.90 14.51
C HIS A 322 -18.63 -6.64 13.69
N ILE A 323 -18.13 -5.48 14.14
CA ILE A 323 -18.29 -4.19 13.46
C ILE A 323 -16.93 -3.72 12.96
N MET A 324 -16.81 -3.51 11.64
CA MET A 324 -15.58 -3.04 11.01
C MET A 324 -15.36 -1.53 11.20
N TRP A 325 -14.08 -1.15 11.18
CA TRP A 325 -13.63 0.23 11.39
C TRP A 325 -12.30 0.50 10.69
N THR A 326 -12.17 1.64 9.99
CA THR A 326 -10.95 1.99 9.23
C THR A 326 -10.03 3.00 9.93
N GLY A 327 -10.44 3.57 11.07
CA GLY A 327 -9.66 4.59 11.77
C GLY A 327 -10.34 5.96 11.82
N ASN A 328 -9.57 7.03 12.01
CA ASN A 328 -10.09 8.40 12.01
C ASN A 328 -10.55 8.85 10.62
N SER A 329 -9.98 8.26 9.57
CA SER A 329 -10.33 8.51 8.17
C SER A 329 -10.43 7.19 7.41
N VAL A 330 -10.71 7.26 6.11
CA VAL A 330 -10.78 6.06 5.23
C VAL A 330 -9.42 5.36 5.18
N VAL A 331 -8.35 6.12 5.03
CA VAL A 331 -6.95 5.63 5.09
C VAL A 331 -6.32 6.24 6.33
N ASP A 332 -5.90 5.40 7.26
CA ASP A 332 -5.36 5.83 8.55
C ASP A 332 -4.39 4.82 9.15
N MET A 333 -3.70 5.22 10.22
CA MET A 333 -2.93 4.37 11.11
C MET A 333 -3.70 4.22 12.43
N ILE A 334 -3.79 2.98 12.91
CA ILE A 334 -4.61 2.66 14.08
C ILE A 334 -3.82 2.85 15.36
N ASN A 335 -4.30 3.74 16.23
CA ASN A 335 -3.67 4.02 17.51
C ASN A 335 -4.55 3.65 18.71
N ASP A 336 -3.96 3.60 19.89
CA ASP A 336 -4.61 3.18 21.13
C ASP A 336 -5.82 4.04 21.50
N GLY A 337 -5.69 5.36 21.38
CA GLY A 337 -6.79 6.30 21.68
C GLY A 337 -7.98 6.18 20.73
N ASP A 338 -7.72 5.84 19.47
CA ASP A 338 -8.77 5.62 18.47
C ASP A 338 -9.51 4.31 18.74
N MET A 339 -8.80 3.26 19.18
CA MET A 339 -9.44 2.02 19.61
C MET A 339 -10.35 2.23 20.82
N ASP A 340 -9.92 3.02 21.80
CA ASP A 340 -10.79 3.37 22.95
C ASP A 340 -12.03 4.15 22.49
N TRP A 341 -11.83 5.10 21.56
CA TRP A 341 -12.92 5.93 21.04
C TRP A 341 -14.01 5.09 20.35
N ILE A 342 -13.63 4.14 19.48
CA ILE A 342 -14.58 3.31 18.74
C ILE A 342 -15.20 2.24 19.63
N ASN A 343 -14.39 1.51 20.41
CA ASN A 343 -14.86 0.41 21.25
C ASN A 343 -15.91 0.86 22.26
N GLN A 344 -15.73 2.05 22.83
CA GLN A 344 -16.71 2.65 23.75
C GLN A 344 -18.05 2.94 23.04
N ARG A 345 -18.02 3.33 21.76
CA ARG A 345 -19.25 3.68 21.01
C ARG A 345 -20.02 2.47 20.54
N ILE A 346 -19.32 1.44 20.10
CA ILE A 346 -19.96 0.23 19.59
C ILE A 346 -20.14 -0.85 20.67
N ASP A 347 -19.69 -0.58 21.92
CA ASP A 347 -19.76 -1.49 23.09
C ASP A 347 -19.23 -2.91 22.79
N ARG A 348 -18.12 -2.96 22.04
CA ARG A 348 -17.36 -4.17 21.67
C ARG A 348 -16.02 -3.82 21.08
N LYS A 349 -15.13 -4.80 20.86
CA LYS A 349 -13.88 -4.60 20.15
C LYS A 349 -14.15 -4.41 18.66
N ALA A 350 -13.65 -3.32 18.10
CA ALA A 350 -13.76 -3.07 16.65
C ALA A 350 -12.95 -4.07 15.83
N TYR A 351 -13.50 -4.44 14.69
CA TYR A 351 -12.83 -5.25 13.68
C TYR A 351 -12.14 -4.31 12.69
N ILE A 352 -10.82 -4.28 12.65
CA ILE A 352 -10.08 -3.31 11.85
C ILE A 352 -10.07 -3.71 10.37
N TRP A 353 -10.44 -2.77 9.52
CA TRP A 353 -10.21 -2.77 8.08
C TRP A 353 -9.12 -1.74 7.78
N LEU A 354 -7.88 -2.18 7.69
CA LEU A 354 -6.76 -1.30 7.37
C LEU A 354 -6.68 -1.06 5.86
N ASN A 355 -6.81 0.19 5.42
CA ASN A 355 -6.64 0.56 4.02
C ASN A 355 -5.15 0.81 3.68
N TYR A 356 -4.35 -0.26 3.80
CA TYR A 356 -2.96 -0.37 3.40
C TYR A 356 -2.65 -1.87 3.15
N PRO A 357 -2.04 -2.29 2.02
CA PRO A 357 -1.43 -1.47 0.98
C PRO A 357 -2.35 -1.11 -0.20
N VAL A 358 -3.66 -1.02 -0.03
CA VAL A 358 -4.55 -0.62 -1.12
C VAL A 358 -4.06 0.66 -1.79
N ASN A 359 -4.04 0.68 -3.13
CA ASN A 359 -3.55 1.81 -3.92
C ASN A 359 -4.57 2.38 -4.91
N ASP A 360 -5.86 2.09 -4.71
CA ASP A 360 -6.93 2.56 -5.59
C ASP A 360 -7.11 4.10 -5.59
N TYR A 361 -6.59 4.78 -4.58
CA TYR A 361 -6.53 6.23 -4.48
C TYR A 361 -5.20 6.82 -5.01
N CYS A 362 -4.20 5.99 -5.30
CA CYS A 362 -2.88 6.34 -5.84
C CYS A 362 -2.39 5.27 -6.84
N ILE A 363 -3.20 5.05 -7.89
CA ILE A 363 -3.09 3.92 -8.83
C ILE A 363 -1.80 3.85 -9.65
N ASP A 364 -1.03 4.91 -9.68
CA ASP A 364 0.30 5.03 -10.29
C ASP A 364 1.43 4.54 -9.38
N HIS A 365 1.17 4.38 -8.07
CA HIS A 365 2.14 3.92 -7.08
C HIS A 365 1.98 2.44 -6.76
N LEU A 366 3.11 1.77 -6.49
CA LEU A 366 3.14 0.50 -5.77
C LEU A 366 3.54 0.74 -4.32
N LEU A 367 2.81 0.13 -3.40
CA LEU A 367 3.04 0.29 -1.97
C LEU A 367 3.84 -0.92 -1.44
N MET A 368 5.15 -0.91 -1.71
CA MET A 368 6.07 -2.01 -1.42
C MET A 368 6.70 -1.93 -0.01
N GLY A 369 6.26 -1.02 0.82
CA GLY A 369 6.73 -0.90 2.20
C GLY A 369 6.01 -1.84 3.17
N PRO A 370 6.54 -2.05 4.40
CA PRO A 370 5.86 -2.80 5.45
C PRO A 370 4.63 -2.04 5.99
N THR A 371 3.76 -2.69 6.75
CA THR A 371 2.79 -1.95 7.57
C THR A 371 3.52 -1.09 8.59
N TYR A 372 3.02 0.12 8.83
CA TYR A 372 3.72 1.14 9.62
C TYR A 372 2.74 1.98 10.43
N GLY A 373 3.25 2.62 11.48
CA GLY A 373 2.52 3.64 12.24
C GLY A 373 1.35 3.12 13.08
N ASN A 374 0.99 1.83 12.99
CA ASN A 374 -0.01 1.24 13.85
C ASN A 374 0.58 0.98 15.26
N ASP A 375 -0.23 1.24 16.28
CA ASP A 375 0.21 1.08 17.67
C ASP A 375 0.39 -0.42 18.02
N LYS A 376 1.46 -0.73 18.73
CA LYS A 376 1.80 -2.10 19.13
C LYS A 376 1.08 -2.59 20.38
N THR A 377 0.32 -1.72 21.05
CA THR A 377 -0.33 -2.01 22.34
C THR A 377 -1.80 -2.35 22.21
N ILE A 378 -2.37 -2.34 21.00
CA ILE A 378 -3.81 -2.48 20.77
C ILE A 378 -4.33 -3.93 20.69
N ALA A 379 -3.48 -4.94 20.80
CA ALA A 379 -3.86 -6.35 20.66
C ALA A 379 -5.11 -6.73 21.49
N SER A 380 -5.19 -6.28 22.74
CA SER A 380 -6.33 -6.55 23.61
C SER A 380 -7.61 -5.78 23.25
N LYS A 381 -7.51 -4.78 22.38
CA LYS A 381 -8.62 -3.87 22.01
C LYS A 381 -9.23 -4.17 20.64
N VAL A 382 -8.60 -5.00 19.81
CA VAL A 382 -9.11 -5.35 18.47
C VAL A 382 -9.92 -6.64 18.51
N GLY A 383 -11.03 -6.67 17.74
CA GLY A 383 -11.86 -7.86 17.54
C GLY A 383 -11.42 -8.71 16.34
N GLY A 384 -10.64 -8.12 15.46
CA GLY A 384 -10.04 -8.70 14.27
C GLY A 384 -9.28 -7.63 13.49
N PHE A 385 -8.42 -8.04 12.55
CA PHE A 385 -7.59 -7.12 11.78
C PHE A 385 -7.39 -7.65 10.36
N VAL A 386 -7.96 -6.96 9.37
CA VAL A 386 -7.78 -7.28 7.96
C VAL A 386 -7.23 -6.10 7.19
N SER A 387 -6.37 -6.39 6.24
CA SER A 387 -5.73 -5.43 5.34
C SER A 387 -6.43 -5.43 3.99
N ASN A 388 -6.71 -4.25 3.43
CA ASN A 388 -7.16 -4.09 2.06
C ASN A 388 -5.93 -4.00 1.15
N PRO A 389 -5.71 -4.93 0.21
CA PRO A 389 -4.50 -5.02 -0.59
C PRO A 389 -4.57 -4.16 -1.86
N MET A 390 -3.45 -4.10 -2.61
CA MET A 390 -3.43 -3.57 -3.96
C MET A 390 -4.15 -4.52 -4.94
N GLU A 391 -4.54 -3.99 -6.12
CA GLU A 391 -4.99 -4.82 -7.24
C GLU A 391 -3.90 -5.77 -7.79
N TYR A 392 -2.65 -5.58 -7.40
CA TYR A 392 -1.46 -6.38 -7.71
C TYR A 392 -1.29 -7.44 -6.61
N ALA A 393 -1.76 -8.65 -6.87
CA ALA A 393 -1.85 -9.70 -5.87
C ALA A 393 -0.48 -10.13 -5.33
N GLU A 394 0.49 -10.33 -6.22
CA GLU A 394 1.84 -10.77 -5.83
C GLU A 394 2.63 -9.64 -5.17
N ALA A 395 2.56 -8.43 -5.70
CA ALA A 395 3.23 -7.26 -5.10
C ALA A 395 2.67 -6.94 -3.71
N SER A 396 1.38 -7.16 -3.46
CA SER A 396 0.75 -6.99 -2.14
C SER A 396 1.37 -7.87 -1.06
N LYS A 397 1.95 -9.01 -1.42
CA LYS A 397 2.55 -9.95 -0.45
C LYS A 397 3.66 -9.34 0.38
N VAL A 398 4.38 -8.33 -0.13
CA VAL A 398 5.43 -7.62 0.63
C VAL A 398 4.84 -6.97 1.87
N SER A 399 3.77 -6.20 1.72
CA SER A 399 3.10 -5.54 2.84
C SER A 399 2.29 -6.53 3.68
N LEU A 400 1.62 -7.52 3.06
CA LEU A 400 0.82 -8.53 3.76
C LEU A 400 1.67 -9.43 4.66
N TYR A 401 2.94 -9.67 4.31
CA TYR A 401 3.88 -10.37 5.17
C TYR A 401 4.07 -9.62 6.50
N SER A 402 4.23 -8.31 6.44
CA SER A 402 4.37 -7.49 7.63
C SER A 402 3.06 -7.36 8.44
N ILE A 403 1.89 -7.44 7.78
CA ILE A 403 0.58 -7.54 8.46
C ILE A 403 0.50 -8.85 9.25
N ALA A 404 1.01 -9.96 8.68
CA ALA A 404 1.07 -11.24 9.39
C ALA A 404 1.95 -11.15 10.64
N ASP A 405 3.15 -10.60 10.53
CA ASP A 405 4.05 -10.37 11.67
C ASP A 405 3.41 -9.47 12.73
N TYR A 406 2.86 -8.32 12.32
CA TYR A 406 2.22 -7.35 13.21
C TYR A 406 1.05 -7.96 13.99
N THR A 407 0.16 -8.66 13.31
CA THR A 407 -1.05 -9.22 13.94
C THR A 407 -0.79 -10.49 14.74
N TRP A 408 0.32 -11.17 14.48
CA TRP A 408 0.73 -12.35 15.23
C TRP A 408 1.35 -12.00 16.59
N ASN A 409 2.32 -11.07 16.62
CA ASN A 409 3.00 -10.62 17.83
C ASN A 409 3.26 -9.11 17.77
N MET A 410 2.23 -8.32 18.14
CA MET A 410 2.24 -6.87 18.00
C MET A 410 3.36 -6.19 18.79
N GLU A 411 3.57 -6.61 20.04
CA GLU A 411 4.55 -5.98 20.92
C GLU A 411 5.96 -6.10 20.37
N GLN A 412 6.29 -7.26 19.79
CA GLN A 412 7.64 -7.55 19.26
C GLN A 412 7.77 -7.22 17.77
N TYR A 413 6.75 -6.64 17.15
CA TYR A 413 6.81 -6.26 15.73
C TYR A 413 7.92 -5.25 15.47
N ASP A 414 8.77 -5.56 14.49
CA ASP A 414 9.79 -4.66 13.95
C ASP A 414 9.57 -4.52 12.43
N GLU A 415 9.17 -3.33 12.03
CA GLU A 415 8.78 -3.07 10.63
C GLU A 415 9.93 -3.31 9.64
N ASN A 416 11.16 -2.90 9.99
CA ASN A 416 12.32 -3.05 9.13
C ASN A 416 12.73 -4.50 8.97
N LYS A 417 12.79 -5.25 10.09
CA LYS A 417 13.11 -6.68 10.09
C LYS A 417 12.03 -7.49 9.34
N SER A 418 10.76 -7.18 9.57
CA SER A 418 9.66 -7.84 8.89
C SER A 418 9.71 -7.59 7.38
N TRP A 419 10.00 -6.35 6.98
CA TRP A 419 10.14 -5.97 5.58
C TRP A 419 11.33 -6.67 4.90
N GLU A 420 12.47 -6.71 5.56
CA GLU A 420 13.66 -7.44 5.09
C GLU A 420 13.34 -8.94 4.89
N ASN A 421 12.67 -9.56 5.86
CA ASN A 421 12.27 -10.96 5.79
C ASN A 421 11.26 -11.19 4.65
N ALA A 422 10.31 -10.27 4.43
CA ALA A 422 9.37 -10.34 3.32
C ALA A 422 10.09 -10.39 1.97
N MET A 423 11.03 -9.48 1.75
CA MET A 423 11.78 -9.41 0.49
C MET A 423 12.67 -10.65 0.27
N LYS A 424 13.33 -11.15 1.32
CA LYS A 424 14.13 -12.40 1.27
C LYS A 424 13.27 -13.62 0.98
N ASN A 425 12.06 -13.66 1.52
CA ASN A 425 11.14 -14.79 1.33
C ASN A 425 10.52 -14.81 -0.06
N LEU A 426 10.16 -13.63 -0.59
CA LEU A 426 9.48 -13.48 -1.87
C LEU A 426 10.43 -13.49 -3.07
N MET A 427 11.69 -13.10 -2.91
CA MET A 427 12.66 -12.99 -4.00
C MET A 427 14.07 -13.36 -3.53
N SER A 428 14.25 -14.57 -2.99
CA SER A 428 15.51 -15.01 -2.39
C SER A 428 16.71 -14.89 -3.31
N ASP A 429 16.56 -15.30 -4.58
CA ASP A 429 17.66 -15.36 -5.56
C ASP A 429 18.11 -13.98 -6.05
N HIS A 430 17.24 -12.97 -5.92
CA HIS A 430 17.47 -11.59 -6.35
C HIS A 430 17.14 -10.58 -5.23
N TYR A 431 17.39 -10.98 -3.99
CA TYR A 431 17.01 -10.20 -2.81
C TYR A 431 17.52 -8.76 -2.86
N GLU A 432 18.81 -8.53 -3.18
CA GLU A 432 19.38 -7.18 -3.17
C GLU A 432 18.75 -6.29 -4.26
N ALA A 433 18.54 -6.82 -5.46
CA ALA A 433 17.89 -6.08 -6.54
C ALA A 433 16.41 -5.77 -6.20
N PHE A 434 15.71 -6.74 -5.61
CA PHE A 434 14.32 -6.55 -5.20
C PHE A 434 14.20 -5.56 -4.03
N ARG A 435 15.15 -5.55 -3.09
CA ARG A 435 15.23 -4.57 -2.01
C ARG A 435 15.37 -3.15 -2.56
N VAL A 436 16.29 -2.95 -3.54
CA VAL A 436 16.42 -1.65 -4.21
C VAL A 436 15.12 -1.22 -4.85
N PHE A 437 14.42 -2.13 -5.53
CA PHE A 437 13.12 -1.82 -6.12
C PHE A 437 12.09 -1.40 -5.06
N CYS A 438 11.98 -2.14 -3.95
CA CYS A 438 11.05 -1.83 -2.86
C CYS A 438 11.38 -0.48 -2.21
N GLU A 439 12.66 -0.15 -1.98
CA GLU A 439 13.10 1.12 -1.40
C GLU A 439 12.65 2.36 -2.20
N HIS A 440 12.43 2.21 -3.52
CA HIS A 440 12.00 3.27 -4.43
C HIS A 440 10.49 3.26 -4.74
N ASN A 441 9.71 2.43 -4.02
CA ASN A 441 8.27 2.27 -4.22
C ASN A 441 7.54 2.20 -2.87
N ILE A 442 7.69 3.21 -2.02
CA ILE A 442 7.10 3.29 -0.69
C ILE A 442 6.06 4.42 -0.59
N ASP A 443 6.28 5.53 -1.29
CA ASP A 443 5.45 6.73 -1.20
C ASP A 443 4.00 6.46 -1.65
N LEU A 444 3.05 7.05 -0.91
CA LEU A 444 1.63 6.98 -1.20
C LEU A 444 1.18 7.99 -2.29
N GLY A 445 2.10 8.80 -2.79
CA GLY A 445 1.81 9.88 -3.72
C GLY A 445 0.92 10.99 -3.14
N ALA A 446 0.67 12.02 -3.94
CA ALA A 446 -0.33 13.03 -3.62
C ALA A 446 -1.73 12.44 -3.75
N ASN A 447 -2.48 12.34 -2.66
CA ASN A 447 -3.78 11.69 -2.63
C ASN A 447 -4.81 12.49 -1.84
N GLY A 448 -6.09 12.17 -2.03
CA GLY A 448 -7.22 12.85 -1.39
C GLY A 448 -7.37 12.60 0.11
N HIS A 449 -6.63 11.63 0.67
CA HIS A 449 -6.69 11.29 2.09
C HIS A 449 -5.69 12.06 2.94
N GLY A 450 -4.72 12.74 2.29
CA GLY A 450 -3.72 13.56 3.00
C GLY A 450 -2.65 12.76 3.74
N LEU A 451 -2.72 11.44 3.72
CA LEU A 451 -1.72 10.59 4.34
C LEU A 451 -0.49 10.46 3.44
N ARG A 452 0.67 10.54 4.05
CA ARG A 452 1.97 10.37 3.40
C ARG A 452 2.79 9.36 4.17
N ARG A 453 3.75 8.77 3.50
CA ARG A 453 4.73 7.89 4.13
C ARG A 453 6.13 8.37 3.80
N ASP A 454 6.90 8.67 4.83
CA ASP A 454 8.33 8.97 4.71
C ASP A 454 9.15 7.69 4.51
N GLY A 455 10.38 7.83 4.04
CA GLY A 455 11.35 6.74 3.98
C GLY A 455 11.64 6.21 2.58
N GLU A 456 11.00 6.74 1.53
CA GLU A 456 11.33 6.38 0.15
C GLU A 456 12.75 6.81 -0.22
N SER A 457 13.46 5.96 -0.97
CA SER A 457 14.81 6.22 -1.50
C SER A 457 15.81 6.67 -0.43
N PRO A 458 16.02 5.92 0.67
CA PRO A 458 16.67 6.42 1.88
C PRO A 458 18.09 6.94 1.65
N ASN A 459 18.91 6.25 0.85
CA ASN A 459 20.27 6.68 0.53
C ASN A 459 20.27 7.94 -0.33
N LEU A 460 19.45 7.95 -1.38
CA LEU A 460 19.33 9.11 -2.28
C LEU A 460 18.82 10.34 -1.55
N ARG A 461 17.87 10.18 -0.63
CA ARG A 461 17.37 11.28 0.21
C ARG A 461 18.50 11.96 0.95
N ILE A 462 19.35 11.20 1.65
CA ILE A 462 20.49 11.73 2.41
C ILE A 462 21.44 12.50 1.50
N PHE A 463 21.82 11.92 0.37
CA PHE A 463 22.77 12.54 -0.55
C PHE A 463 22.20 13.77 -1.26
N ILE A 464 20.93 13.72 -1.66
CA ILE A 464 20.25 14.84 -2.32
C ILE A 464 20.03 16.00 -1.32
N ASP A 465 19.60 15.72 -0.11
CA ASP A 465 19.40 16.74 0.95
C ASP A 465 20.74 17.41 1.30
N GLU A 466 21.84 16.67 1.37
CA GLU A 466 23.17 17.24 1.59
C GLU A 466 23.62 18.09 0.40
N LEU A 467 23.37 17.66 -0.84
CA LEU A 467 23.70 18.39 -2.04
C LEU A 467 22.96 19.73 -2.12
N GLU A 468 21.67 19.73 -1.76
CA GLU A 468 20.79 20.90 -1.85
C GLU A 468 20.86 21.81 -0.62
N GLY A 469 21.23 21.28 0.56
CA GLY A 469 21.11 21.95 1.86
C GLY A 469 22.10 23.11 2.12
N LYS A 470 23.10 23.34 1.27
CA LYS A 470 24.19 24.33 1.52
C LYS A 470 24.41 25.39 0.44
N ASN A 471 23.44 25.84 -0.30
CA ASN A 471 23.43 26.86 -1.35
C ASN A 471 23.04 26.37 -2.75
N GLY A 472 22.17 25.41 -2.85
CA GLY A 472 21.76 24.82 -4.10
C GLY A 472 22.73 23.73 -4.56
N LEU A 473 22.61 23.29 -5.82
CA LEU A 473 23.47 22.29 -6.45
C LEU A 473 24.95 22.80 -6.58
N ALA A 474 25.56 23.15 -5.45
CA ALA A 474 26.98 23.49 -5.42
C ALA A 474 27.79 22.20 -5.66
N TYR A 475 28.70 22.24 -6.62
CA TYR A 475 29.49 21.10 -7.04
C TYR A 475 30.29 20.50 -5.87
N ASN A 476 29.89 19.32 -5.45
CA ASN A 476 30.66 18.44 -4.58
C ASN A 476 30.87 17.13 -5.32
N LYS A 477 32.05 16.92 -5.91
CA LYS A 477 32.34 15.75 -6.74
C LYS A 477 32.13 14.43 -5.99
N LEU A 478 32.54 14.34 -4.73
CA LEU A 478 32.37 13.12 -3.94
C LEU A 478 30.90 12.77 -3.73
N LEU A 479 30.07 13.78 -3.53
CA LEU A 479 28.64 13.60 -3.33
C LEU A 479 27.95 13.22 -4.63
N LEU A 480 28.31 13.84 -5.77
CA LEU A 480 27.84 13.45 -7.09
C LEU A 480 28.26 12.03 -7.46
N ASP A 481 29.48 11.61 -7.12
CA ASP A 481 29.94 10.24 -7.32
C ASP A 481 29.12 9.25 -6.50
N SER A 482 28.72 9.61 -5.27
CA SER A 482 27.85 8.78 -4.42
C SER A 482 26.43 8.67 -4.97
N ILE A 483 25.87 9.79 -5.41
CA ILE A 483 24.55 9.84 -6.07
C ILE A 483 24.59 8.99 -7.36
N ASN A 484 25.63 9.14 -8.19
CA ASN A 484 25.78 8.38 -9.42
C ASN A 484 25.82 6.86 -9.18
N LYS A 485 26.53 6.41 -8.13
CA LYS A 485 26.56 4.99 -7.75
C LYS A 485 25.19 4.45 -7.32
N GLU A 486 24.38 5.24 -6.61
CA GLU A 486 23.02 4.81 -6.27
C GLU A 486 22.13 4.70 -7.52
N PHE A 487 22.31 5.58 -8.52
CA PHE A 487 21.59 5.45 -9.78
C PHE A 487 22.11 4.28 -10.65
N ASP A 488 23.42 3.97 -10.62
CA ASP A 488 23.94 2.73 -11.20
C ASP A 488 23.28 1.51 -10.54
N ARG A 489 23.18 1.48 -9.20
CA ARG A 489 22.51 0.42 -8.44
C ARG A 489 21.03 0.28 -8.83
N MET A 490 20.31 1.39 -9.03
CA MET A 490 18.92 1.37 -9.52
C MET A 490 18.82 0.74 -10.91
N ILE A 491 19.68 1.13 -11.84
CA ILE A 491 19.69 0.62 -13.21
C ILE A 491 20.03 -0.88 -13.23
N GLU A 492 21.10 -1.28 -12.55
CA GLU A 492 21.56 -2.67 -12.47
C GLU A 492 20.50 -3.57 -11.85
N SER A 493 19.88 -3.13 -10.75
CA SER A 493 18.80 -3.87 -10.09
C SER A 493 17.57 -4.03 -10.99
N ALA A 494 17.20 -2.98 -11.73
CA ALA A 494 16.10 -3.06 -12.67
C ALA A 494 16.41 -4.03 -13.82
N ASP A 495 17.64 -4.01 -14.37
CA ASP A 495 18.07 -4.91 -15.44
C ASP A 495 18.14 -6.36 -14.96
N GLU A 496 18.63 -6.62 -13.76
CA GLU A 496 18.66 -7.94 -13.14
C GLU A 496 17.25 -8.52 -13.04
N LEU A 497 16.30 -7.79 -12.44
CA LEU A 497 14.92 -8.24 -12.27
C LEU A 497 14.17 -8.38 -13.61
N LEU A 498 14.38 -7.46 -14.55
CA LEU A 498 13.77 -7.54 -15.89
C LEU A 498 14.26 -8.73 -16.72
N SER A 499 15.45 -9.25 -16.45
CA SER A 499 16.05 -10.41 -17.13
C SER A 499 15.80 -11.73 -16.39
N SER A 500 15.30 -11.68 -15.15
CA SER A 500 15.03 -12.86 -14.34
C SER A 500 13.76 -13.59 -14.77
N ASN A 501 13.74 -14.91 -14.50
CA ASN A 501 12.56 -15.77 -14.60
C ASN A 501 12.11 -16.32 -13.23
N SER A 502 12.73 -15.87 -12.14
CA SER A 502 12.27 -16.19 -10.78
C SER A 502 10.98 -15.44 -10.48
N GLU A 503 10.05 -16.06 -9.78
CA GLU A 503 8.77 -15.45 -9.38
C GLU A 503 8.06 -14.69 -10.54
N PRO A 504 7.73 -15.37 -11.65
CA PRO A 504 7.32 -14.73 -12.89
C PRO A 504 6.03 -13.91 -12.77
N GLU A 505 5.12 -14.28 -11.88
CA GLU A 505 3.88 -13.56 -11.61
C GLU A 505 4.18 -12.22 -10.95
N LEU A 506 5.03 -12.19 -9.92
CA LEU A 506 5.46 -10.96 -9.24
C LEU A 506 6.19 -10.04 -10.22
N LEU A 507 7.16 -10.58 -10.96
CA LEU A 507 7.91 -9.80 -11.96
C LEU A 507 7.01 -9.25 -13.06
N SER A 508 5.98 -10.00 -13.47
CA SER A 508 4.98 -9.52 -14.44
C SER A 508 4.21 -8.31 -13.94
N GLU A 509 3.77 -8.34 -12.66
CA GLU A 509 3.04 -7.23 -12.05
C GLU A 509 3.89 -5.96 -11.93
N ILE A 510 5.13 -6.07 -11.45
CA ILE A 510 6.00 -4.91 -11.18
C ILE A 510 6.80 -4.42 -12.40
N LYS A 511 6.76 -5.13 -13.52
CA LYS A 511 7.53 -4.84 -14.73
C LYS A 511 7.42 -3.39 -15.24
N PRO A 512 6.25 -2.75 -15.26
CA PRO A 512 6.15 -1.34 -15.68
C PRO A 512 6.97 -0.40 -14.78
N TRP A 513 6.95 -0.60 -13.46
CA TRP A 513 7.73 0.19 -12.50
C TRP A 513 9.23 -0.08 -12.60
N LEU A 514 9.65 -1.32 -12.85
CA LEU A 514 11.06 -1.65 -13.12
C LEU A 514 11.60 -0.89 -14.34
N LYS A 515 10.81 -0.83 -15.42
CA LYS A 515 11.19 -0.05 -16.62
C LYS A 515 11.33 1.43 -16.30
N VAL A 516 10.38 2.00 -15.56
CA VAL A 516 10.45 3.42 -15.15
C VAL A 516 11.63 3.67 -14.22
N MET A 517 11.91 2.77 -13.26
CA MET A 517 13.09 2.86 -12.38
C MET A 517 14.38 2.97 -13.16
N LYS A 518 14.55 2.11 -14.17
CA LYS A 518 15.72 2.15 -15.07
C LYS A 518 15.84 3.49 -15.81
N LEU A 519 14.74 3.95 -16.41
CA LEU A 519 14.73 5.20 -17.17
C LEU A 519 15.03 6.42 -16.30
N ILE A 520 14.50 6.46 -15.06
CA ILE A 520 14.80 7.49 -14.08
C ILE A 520 16.29 7.51 -13.76
N GLY A 521 16.89 6.35 -13.47
CA GLY A 521 18.32 6.25 -13.22
C GLY A 521 19.15 6.77 -14.40
N GLN A 522 18.83 6.35 -15.62
CA GLN A 522 19.52 6.81 -16.84
C GLN A 522 19.37 8.32 -17.06
N ARG A 523 18.18 8.89 -16.79
CA ARG A 523 17.96 10.34 -16.90
C ARG A 523 18.85 11.12 -15.95
N VAL A 524 18.94 10.71 -14.68
CA VAL A 524 19.79 11.45 -13.72
C VAL A 524 21.26 11.38 -14.11
N LYS A 525 21.73 10.26 -14.63
CA LYS A 525 23.10 10.16 -15.13
C LYS A 525 23.36 11.19 -16.24
N LEU A 526 22.45 11.35 -17.19
CA LEU A 526 22.55 12.40 -18.24
C LEU A 526 22.57 13.81 -17.63
N LEU A 527 21.80 14.07 -16.54
CA LEU A 527 21.86 15.37 -15.88
C LEU A 527 23.22 15.65 -15.20
N ILE A 528 23.86 14.62 -14.66
CA ILE A 528 25.22 14.70 -14.12
C ILE A 528 26.21 14.97 -15.25
N ASP A 529 26.09 14.24 -16.36
CA ASP A 529 26.92 14.45 -17.57
C ASP A 529 26.75 15.86 -18.15
N MET A 530 25.52 16.40 -18.19
CA MET A 530 25.26 17.79 -18.58
C MET A 530 26.01 18.80 -17.68
N TYR A 531 26.03 18.54 -16.36
CA TYR A 531 26.74 19.39 -15.42
C TYR A 531 28.26 19.35 -15.68
N GLU A 532 28.82 18.17 -15.92
CA GLU A 532 30.24 18.03 -16.30
C GLU A 532 30.56 18.71 -17.63
N ALA A 533 29.68 18.59 -18.64
CA ALA A 533 29.82 19.25 -19.93
C ALA A 533 29.91 20.77 -19.81
N LEU A 534 29.13 21.38 -18.90
CA LEU A 534 29.24 22.81 -18.58
C LEU A 534 30.63 23.20 -18.02
N ASN A 535 31.14 22.35 -17.09
CA ASN A 535 32.46 22.58 -16.49
C ASN A 535 33.59 22.43 -17.54
N ASP A 536 33.45 21.49 -18.47
CA ASP A 536 34.37 21.21 -19.55
C ASP A 536 34.23 22.24 -20.71
N LYS A 537 33.21 23.11 -20.68
CA LYS A 537 32.82 24.03 -21.72
C LYS A 537 32.49 23.34 -23.06
N ASP A 538 31.90 22.15 -22.97
CA ASP A 538 31.44 21.36 -24.11
C ASP A 538 29.92 21.56 -24.32
N GLU A 539 29.59 22.63 -25.04
CA GLU A 539 28.20 22.96 -25.37
C GLU A 539 27.50 21.84 -26.14
N LYS A 540 28.20 21.18 -27.05
CA LYS A 540 27.60 20.13 -27.87
C LYS A 540 27.19 18.93 -27.01
N ARG A 541 28.06 18.46 -26.12
CA ARG A 541 27.77 17.38 -25.20
C ARG A 541 26.55 17.72 -24.31
N PHE A 542 26.51 18.95 -23.78
CA PHE A 542 25.37 19.41 -22.97
C PHE A 542 24.05 19.30 -23.73
N VAL A 543 23.99 19.73 -24.97
CA VAL A 543 22.80 19.71 -25.83
C VAL A 543 22.41 18.25 -26.15
N ASP A 544 23.37 17.42 -26.54
CA ASP A 544 23.14 16.01 -26.88
C ASP A 544 22.58 15.23 -25.68
N ASP A 545 23.10 15.49 -24.46
CA ASP A 545 22.63 14.87 -23.20
C ASP A 545 21.24 15.37 -22.81
N TYR A 546 20.96 16.67 -22.99
CA TYR A 546 19.62 17.21 -22.76
C TYR A 546 18.59 16.57 -23.68
N GLU A 547 18.83 16.52 -25.00
CA GLU A 547 17.92 15.88 -25.95
C GLU A 547 17.72 14.39 -25.63
N SER A 548 18.75 13.68 -25.17
CA SER A 548 18.70 12.31 -24.73
C SER A 548 17.84 12.16 -23.47
N SER A 549 17.97 13.07 -22.50
CA SER A 549 17.13 13.11 -21.28
C SER A 549 15.65 13.31 -21.62
N ILE A 550 15.33 14.18 -22.59
CA ILE A 550 13.95 14.39 -23.05
C ILE A 550 13.37 13.13 -23.72
N LYS A 551 14.18 12.39 -24.52
CA LYS A 551 13.75 11.12 -25.10
C LYS A 551 13.39 10.09 -24.04
N LEU A 552 14.24 9.94 -23.00
CA LEU A 552 13.96 9.04 -21.88
C LEU A 552 12.68 9.44 -21.11
N GLU A 553 12.44 10.75 -20.95
CA GLU A 553 11.19 11.24 -20.34
C GLU A 553 9.97 10.87 -21.17
N GLN A 554 10.04 11.02 -22.49
CA GLN A 554 8.97 10.65 -23.40
C GLN A 554 8.71 9.13 -23.37
N GLU A 555 9.77 8.32 -23.33
CA GLU A 555 9.67 6.86 -23.16
C GLU A 555 9.01 6.51 -21.83
N GLN A 556 9.43 7.11 -20.72
CA GLN A 556 8.83 6.95 -19.40
C GLN A 556 7.33 7.26 -19.43
N LYS A 557 6.92 8.38 -20.02
CA LYS A 557 5.50 8.78 -20.16
C LYS A 557 4.69 7.83 -21.03
N GLY A 558 5.33 7.07 -21.91
CA GLY A 558 4.69 6.04 -22.73
C GLY A 558 4.44 4.72 -21.99
N ILE A 559 5.03 4.51 -20.81
CA ILE A 559 4.83 3.31 -20.02
C ILE A 559 3.52 3.42 -19.23
N ILE A 560 2.67 2.41 -19.34
CA ILE A 560 1.39 2.32 -18.64
C ILE A 560 1.42 1.10 -17.73
N SER A 561 0.98 1.24 -16.48
CA SER A 561 0.99 0.15 -15.50
C SER A 561 -0.01 -0.95 -15.83
N ARG A 562 -1.26 -0.59 -16.16
CA ARG A 562 -2.32 -1.51 -16.56
C ARG A 562 -3.31 -0.83 -17.52
N ASN A 563 -3.86 -1.60 -18.47
CA ASN A 563 -5.03 -1.19 -19.23
C ASN A 563 -6.28 -1.63 -18.45
N PHE A 564 -7.00 -0.68 -17.89
CA PHE A 564 -8.36 -0.92 -17.41
C PHE A 564 -9.29 -0.99 -18.61
N GLU A 565 -9.95 -2.10 -18.85
CA GLU A 565 -11.05 -2.18 -19.79
C GLU A 565 -12.16 -1.18 -19.36
N GLY A 566 -12.39 -0.14 -20.15
CA GLY A 566 -13.36 0.92 -19.83
C GLY A 566 -12.86 2.07 -18.96
N SER A 567 -11.60 2.08 -18.49
CA SER A 567 -11.05 3.22 -17.76
C SER A 567 -10.48 4.30 -18.69
N ILE A 568 -10.83 5.56 -18.42
CA ILE A 568 -10.24 6.74 -19.07
C ILE A 568 -8.81 6.99 -18.57
N LYS A 569 -8.45 6.45 -17.39
CA LYS A 569 -7.15 6.64 -16.76
C LYS A 569 -6.16 5.60 -17.27
N LYS A 570 -5.04 6.09 -17.79
CA LYS A 570 -3.85 5.28 -18.13
C LYS A 570 -2.77 5.65 -17.13
N PRO A 571 -2.70 4.98 -15.96
CA PRO A 571 -1.74 5.35 -14.93
C PRO A 571 -0.31 5.09 -15.43
N ASN A 572 0.51 6.12 -15.32
CA ASN A 572 1.94 6.05 -15.59
C ASN A 572 2.64 5.70 -14.29
N PRO A 573 3.48 4.66 -14.22
CA PRO A 573 4.12 4.24 -12.98
C PRO A 573 4.94 5.36 -12.33
N ALA A 574 4.67 5.62 -11.07
CA ALA A 574 5.44 6.51 -10.22
C ALA A 574 6.49 5.70 -9.46
N VAL A 575 7.76 6.11 -9.55
CA VAL A 575 8.89 5.49 -8.87
C VAL A 575 9.77 6.59 -8.29
N ALA A 576 10.22 6.44 -7.06
CA ALA A 576 11.04 7.42 -6.35
C ALA A 576 10.43 8.84 -6.43
N SER A 577 9.10 8.91 -6.33
CA SER A 577 8.30 10.10 -6.62
C SER A 577 8.48 11.19 -5.58
N GLU A 578 8.77 10.83 -4.34
CA GLU A 578 8.99 11.77 -3.25
C GLU A 578 10.38 12.44 -3.31
N VAL A 579 11.42 11.69 -3.72
CA VAL A 579 12.80 12.13 -3.63
C VAL A 579 13.38 12.49 -4.98
N VAL A 580 13.31 11.56 -5.94
CA VAL A 580 14.06 11.68 -7.21
C VAL A 580 13.34 12.54 -8.23
N SER A 581 12.01 12.42 -8.34
CA SER A 581 11.26 13.22 -9.32
C SER A 581 11.37 14.73 -9.08
N PRO A 582 11.24 15.25 -7.84
CA PRO A 582 11.50 16.66 -7.56
C PRO A 582 12.96 17.06 -7.78
N PHE A 583 13.92 16.17 -7.46
CA PHE A 583 15.34 16.41 -7.70
C PHE A 583 15.65 16.58 -9.19
N ILE A 584 15.14 15.70 -10.06
CA ILE A 584 15.28 15.82 -11.52
C ILE A 584 14.77 17.18 -11.97
N THR A 585 13.56 17.56 -11.56
CA THR A 585 12.95 18.83 -11.97
C THR A 585 13.81 20.03 -11.56
N ARG A 586 14.29 20.05 -10.33
CA ARG A 586 15.16 21.14 -9.83
C ARG A 586 16.51 21.18 -10.55
N THR A 587 17.10 20.02 -10.79
CA THR A 587 18.41 19.87 -11.45
C THR A 587 18.36 20.37 -12.88
N VAL A 588 17.36 20.00 -13.67
CA VAL A 588 17.20 20.47 -15.05
C VAL A 588 17.05 21.98 -15.10
N ARG A 589 16.23 22.58 -14.23
CA ARG A 589 16.11 24.06 -14.14
C ARG A 589 17.43 24.73 -13.85
N TYR A 590 18.18 24.18 -12.91
CA TYR A 590 19.49 24.69 -12.55
C TYR A 590 20.46 24.63 -13.73
N LEU A 591 20.51 23.50 -14.43
CA LEU A 591 21.40 23.29 -15.57
C LEU A 591 21.06 24.22 -16.76
N ILE A 592 19.78 24.41 -17.08
CA ILE A 592 19.37 25.34 -18.14
C ILE A 592 19.69 26.79 -17.75
N ARG A 593 19.57 27.17 -16.47
CA ARG A 593 20.00 28.49 -16.00
C ARG A 593 21.50 28.68 -16.19
N LEU A 594 22.33 27.70 -15.80
CA LEU A 594 23.79 27.75 -16.02
C LEU A 594 24.14 27.80 -17.51
N TYR A 595 23.40 27.07 -18.36
CA TYR A 595 23.60 27.16 -19.81
C TYR A 595 23.34 28.59 -20.32
N LYS A 596 22.25 29.24 -19.91
CA LYS A 596 21.94 30.64 -20.24
C LYS A 596 23.05 31.63 -19.82
N GLU A 597 23.70 31.34 -18.69
CA GLU A 597 24.80 32.21 -18.18
C GLU A 597 26.12 32.04 -19.00
N ASN A 598 26.32 30.88 -19.63
CA ASN A 598 27.56 30.53 -20.29
C ASN A 598 27.49 30.56 -21.83
N TYR A 599 26.29 30.39 -22.40
CA TYR A 599 26.07 30.25 -23.84
C TYR A 599 24.90 31.08 -24.35
N THR A 600 24.83 31.25 -25.69
CA THR A 600 23.64 31.84 -26.33
C THR A 600 22.44 30.87 -26.18
N TYR A 601 21.34 31.36 -25.62
CA TYR A 601 20.18 30.54 -25.40
C TYR A 601 19.51 30.05 -26.68
N ARG A 602 19.39 28.75 -26.84
CA ARG A 602 18.87 28.10 -28.04
C ARG A 602 17.38 27.79 -27.89
N THR A 603 16.53 28.65 -28.42
CA THR A 603 15.05 28.51 -28.38
C THR A 603 14.50 27.39 -29.26
N ASP A 604 15.35 26.84 -30.14
CA ASP A 604 15.05 25.66 -30.96
C ASP A 604 15.20 24.34 -30.21
N ILE A 605 15.86 24.34 -29.05
CA ILE A 605 16.12 23.17 -28.20
C ILE A 605 15.44 23.29 -26.87
N PHE A 606 15.59 24.42 -26.21
CA PHE A 606 15.05 24.64 -24.87
C PHE A 606 13.68 25.31 -24.92
N PRO A 607 12.80 25.06 -23.90
CA PRO A 607 11.48 25.67 -23.85
C PRO A 607 11.51 27.19 -23.96
N VAL A 608 10.67 27.75 -24.81
CA VAL A 608 10.52 29.20 -24.97
C VAL A 608 9.56 29.72 -23.91
N GLU A 609 10.02 30.67 -23.14
CA GLU A 609 9.20 31.38 -22.17
C GLU A 609 8.18 32.28 -22.88
N VAL A 610 6.91 31.86 -22.97
CA VAL A 610 5.80 32.61 -23.57
C VAL A 610 5.41 33.82 -22.72
N LEU A 611 5.55 33.68 -21.40
CA LEU A 611 5.30 34.70 -20.39
C LEU A 611 6.51 34.74 -19.46
N GLU A 612 7.14 35.89 -19.31
CA GLU A 612 8.27 36.06 -18.37
C GLU A 612 7.86 35.76 -16.95
N GLY A 613 8.76 35.14 -16.17
CA GLY A 613 8.54 34.91 -14.74
C GLY A 613 8.37 36.25 -13.98
N GLY A 614 7.34 36.33 -13.13
CA GLY A 614 7.08 37.57 -12.42
C GLY A 614 5.74 37.60 -11.68
N LYS A 615 5.41 38.79 -11.17
CA LYS A 615 4.11 39.05 -10.53
C LYS A 615 3.12 39.60 -11.53
N TYR A 616 1.96 39.01 -11.57
CA TYR A 616 0.89 39.33 -12.51
C TYR A 616 -0.47 39.48 -11.80
N TYR A 617 -1.33 40.25 -12.45
CA TYR A 617 -2.77 40.22 -12.19
C TYR A 617 -3.43 39.37 -13.29
N ILE A 618 -4.19 38.36 -12.91
CA ILE A 618 -4.92 37.52 -13.87
C ILE A 618 -6.34 38.09 -14.00
N LYS A 619 -6.68 38.51 -15.21
CA LYS A 619 -7.97 39.15 -15.51
C LYS A 619 -8.66 38.41 -16.66
N CYS A 620 -9.91 38.06 -16.46
CA CYS A 620 -10.76 37.46 -17.49
C CYS A 620 -12.14 38.13 -17.50
N ASN A 621 -12.64 38.51 -18.69
CA ASN A 621 -13.92 39.20 -18.86
C ASN A 621 -14.15 40.38 -17.92
N GLY A 622 -13.10 41.16 -17.68
CA GLY A 622 -13.18 42.34 -16.79
C GLY A 622 -13.09 42.01 -15.30
N MET A 623 -13.07 40.75 -14.90
CA MET A 623 -12.97 40.31 -13.52
C MET A 623 -11.55 39.89 -13.13
N TRP A 624 -11.18 40.05 -11.88
CA TRP A 624 -9.86 39.80 -11.30
C TRP A 624 -9.85 38.48 -10.54
N LEU A 625 -8.91 37.59 -10.84
CA LEU A 625 -8.71 36.35 -10.07
C LEU A 625 -8.24 36.73 -8.66
N THR A 626 -8.99 36.32 -7.64
CA THR A 626 -8.80 36.74 -6.26
C THR A 626 -8.75 35.52 -5.34
N ASN A 627 -7.71 35.44 -4.51
CA ASN A 627 -7.68 34.52 -3.38
C ASN A 627 -8.62 35.02 -2.29
N ALA A 628 -9.83 34.47 -2.23
CA ALA A 628 -10.89 34.98 -1.36
C ALA A 628 -10.70 34.61 0.12
N ASN A 629 -9.97 33.53 0.41
CA ASN A 629 -9.90 32.90 1.72
C ASN A 629 -8.50 32.93 2.32
N ALA A 630 -7.70 33.96 1.97
CA ALA A 630 -6.34 34.12 2.48
C ALA A 630 -6.22 34.19 4.03
N ASP A 631 -7.34 34.34 4.73
CA ASP A 631 -7.40 34.40 6.20
C ASP A 631 -7.88 33.07 6.83
N ALA A 632 -8.20 32.05 6.02
CA ALA A 632 -8.70 30.76 6.50
C ALA A 632 -7.67 29.66 6.23
N ASN A 633 -7.17 29.01 7.27
CA ASN A 633 -6.34 27.81 7.21
C ASN A 633 -7.15 26.59 6.77
N ARG A 634 -7.80 26.65 5.60
CA ARG A 634 -8.56 25.51 5.04
C ARG A 634 -7.90 25.00 3.76
N VAL A 635 -7.54 23.73 3.76
CA VAL A 635 -7.13 23.01 2.56
C VAL A 635 -8.32 22.97 1.59
N GLY A 636 -8.12 23.39 0.34
CA GLY A 636 -9.12 23.28 -0.72
C GLY A 636 -9.99 24.52 -0.96
N ASP A 637 -9.58 25.69 -0.53
CA ASP A 637 -10.27 26.94 -0.83
C ASP A 637 -10.15 27.31 -2.33
N PHE A 638 -11.24 27.84 -2.88
CA PHE A 638 -11.30 28.21 -4.30
C PHE A 638 -11.00 29.70 -4.49
N PRO A 639 -10.15 30.09 -5.46
CA PRO A 639 -10.09 31.48 -5.88
C PRO A 639 -11.42 31.86 -6.55
N VAL A 640 -11.76 33.12 -6.44
CA VAL A 640 -12.99 33.68 -7.00
C VAL A 640 -12.70 34.80 -7.98
N TRP A 641 -13.59 35.08 -8.91
CA TRP A 641 -13.53 36.24 -9.77
C TRP A 641 -14.24 37.43 -9.12
N LYS A 642 -13.56 38.58 -8.96
CA LYS A 642 -14.13 39.83 -8.44
C LYS A 642 -14.12 40.91 -9.51
N LYS A 643 -15.23 41.69 -9.57
CA LYS A 643 -15.36 42.82 -10.50
C LYS A 643 -14.44 44.01 -10.12
N GLU A 644 -14.10 44.13 -8.87
CA GLU A 644 -13.30 45.23 -8.38
C GLU A 644 -11.87 44.80 -8.02
N LYS A 645 -10.93 45.72 -8.22
CA LYS A 645 -9.57 45.56 -7.72
C LYS A 645 -9.54 45.71 -6.20
N ASP A 646 -8.90 44.78 -5.52
CA ASP A 646 -8.75 44.87 -4.05
C ASP A 646 -7.68 45.91 -3.72
N MET A 647 -8.13 47.11 -3.32
CA MET A 647 -7.25 48.23 -2.97
C MET A 647 -6.75 48.12 -1.52
N ILE A 648 -7.39 47.28 -0.70
CA ILE A 648 -7.02 47.11 0.71
C ILE A 648 -5.95 46.04 0.83
N ASN A 649 -6.12 44.93 0.11
CA ASN A 649 -5.15 43.84 0.12
C ASN A 649 -4.86 43.35 -1.33
N PRO A 650 -4.05 44.11 -2.09
CA PRO A 650 -3.78 43.80 -3.49
C PRO A 650 -3.07 42.46 -3.70
N GLN A 651 -2.36 41.94 -2.70
CA GLN A 651 -1.64 40.67 -2.78
C GLN A 651 -2.60 39.49 -2.96
N ARG A 652 -3.89 39.64 -2.59
CA ARG A 652 -4.92 38.62 -2.89
C ARG A 652 -5.14 38.39 -4.39
N GLN A 653 -4.87 39.38 -5.21
CA GLN A 653 -5.05 39.39 -6.65
C GLN A 653 -3.73 39.30 -7.42
N GLU A 654 -2.61 39.36 -6.72
CA GLU A 654 -1.30 39.21 -7.29
C GLU A 654 -0.91 37.73 -7.35
N TRP A 655 -0.44 37.29 -8.50
CA TRP A 655 -0.03 35.92 -8.78
C TRP A 655 1.41 35.91 -9.28
N ILE A 656 2.24 35.11 -8.64
CA ILE A 656 3.62 34.86 -9.07
C ILE A 656 3.57 33.74 -10.09
N VAL A 657 3.92 34.04 -11.32
CA VAL A 657 3.99 33.08 -12.44
C VAL A 657 5.44 32.73 -12.67
N SER A 658 5.75 31.46 -12.76
CA SER A 658 7.09 30.97 -13.07
C SER A 658 7.01 29.78 -14.03
N MET A 659 7.82 29.79 -15.09
CA MET A 659 7.93 28.67 -16.02
C MET A 659 8.84 27.58 -15.46
N GLU A 660 8.46 26.35 -15.64
CA GLU A 660 9.30 25.18 -15.39
C GLU A 660 10.17 24.88 -16.61
N ALA A 661 11.47 24.98 -16.43
CA ALA A 661 12.41 24.89 -17.53
C ALA A 661 12.39 23.53 -18.27
N LEU A 662 12.10 22.42 -17.56
CA LEU A 662 12.04 21.09 -18.16
C LEU A 662 10.80 20.90 -19.03
N THR A 663 9.65 21.32 -18.53
CA THR A 663 8.34 21.03 -19.16
C THR A 663 7.83 22.18 -20.03
N GLY A 664 8.40 23.37 -19.88
CA GLY A 664 7.86 24.62 -20.46
C GLY A 664 6.52 25.06 -19.84
N ARG A 665 6.07 24.36 -18.80
CA ARG A 665 4.81 24.63 -18.10
C ARG A 665 4.99 25.68 -17.02
N TYR A 666 3.89 26.28 -16.62
CA TYR A 666 3.90 27.37 -15.66
C TYR A 666 3.30 26.94 -14.31
N LYS A 667 3.91 27.40 -13.24
CA LYS A 667 3.34 27.42 -11.89
C LYS A 667 2.81 28.81 -11.58
N ILE A 668 1.66 28.86 -10.93
CA ILE A 668 0.98 30.11 -10.55
C ILE A 668 0.72 30.06 -9.05
N VAL A 669 1.34 31.00 -8.32
CA VAL A 669 1.32 31.04 -6.86
C VAL A 669 0.72 32.36 -6.40
N ASN A 670 -0.17 32.35 -5.39
CA ASN A 670 -0.70 33.59 -4.85
C ASN A 670 0.36 34.34 -4.04
N ALA A 671 0.46 35.65 -4.25
CA ALA A 671 1.51 36.45 -3.65
C ALA A 671 1.30 36.72 -2.15
N GLN A 672 0.08 36.55 -1.63
CA GLN A 672 -0.23 36.82 -0.22
C GLN A 672 0.22 35.67 0.69
N ASP A 673 -0.08 34.43 0.31
CA ASP A 673 0.07 33.23 1.17
C ASP A 673 0.94 32.12 0.58
N GLY A 674 1.43 32.30 -0.64
CA GLY A 674 2.30 31.30 -1.29
C GLY A 674 1.60 30.06 -1.78
N ARG A 675 0.27 29.98 -1.71
CA ARG A 675 -0.49 28.82 -2.15
C ARG A 675 -0.55 28.73 -3.69
N PHE A 676 -0.48 27.51 -4.19
CA PHE A 676 -0.51 27.24 -5.62
C PHE A 676 -1.92 27.23 -6.19
N LEU A 677 -2.09 27.80 -7.35
CA LEU A 677 -3.24 27.54 -8.18
C LEU A 677 -3.19 26.09 -8.64
N THR A 678 -4.30 25.35 -8.54
CA THR A 678 -4.36 23.93 -8.89
C THR A 678 -5.50 23.64 -9.83
N ASP A 679 -5.38 22.52 -10.56
CA ASP A 679 -6.39 22.00 -11.48
C ASP A 679 -7.30 20.95 -10.82
N GLY A 680 -7.67 21.05 -9.61
CA GLY A 680 -8.51 20.05 -8.94
C GLY A 680 -9.97 19.98 -9.40
N GLY A 681 -10.27 20.18 -10.70
CA GLY A 681 -11.66 20.23 -11.25
C GLY A 681 -12.39 21.53 -10.92
N ALA A 682 -11.82 22.34 -10.08
CA ALA A 682 -12.10 23.73 -9.79
C ALA A 682 -10.80 24.31 -9.26
N PHE A 683 -10.48 25.55 -9.56
CA PHE A 683 -9.28 26.22 -9.06
C PHE A 683 -9.18 26.14 -7.56
N ARG A 684 -8.30 25.32 -7.05
CA ARG A 684 -8.01 25.23 -5.61
C ARG A 684 -6.65 25.82 -5.34
N VAL A 685 -6.56 26.66 -4.31
CA VAL A 685 -5.29 27.13 -3.82
C VAL A 685 -4.80 26.13 -2.76
N SER A 686 -3.70 25.43 -3.02
CA SER A 686 -3.16 24.37 -2.15
C SER A 686 -1.81 24.79 -1.56
N GLU A 687 -1.56 24.45 -0.30
CA GLU A 687 -0.28 24.67 0.37
C GLU A 687 0.75 23.58 0.05
N ASN A 688 0.32 22.39 -0.36
CA ASN A 688 1.18 21.23 -0.55
C ASN A 688 1.58 21.01 -2.01
N VAL A 689 2.78 21.46 -2.35
CA VAL A 689 3.36 21.30 -3.70
C VAL A 689 4.35 20.14 -3.80
N LYS A 690 4.71 19.52 -2.68
CA LYS A 690 5.80 18.55 -2.68
C LYS A 690 5.58 17.37 -3.64
N TYR A 691 4.34 17.07 -4.05
CA TYR A 691 4.00 15.74 -4.48
C TYR A 691 3.16 15.59 -5.75
N ASP A 692 2.69 16.69 -6.37
CA ASP A 692 1.95 16.57 -7.63
C ASP A 692 2.24 17.74 -8.57
N ASN A 693 3.18 17.51 -9.47
CA ASN A 693 3.56 18.52 -10.45
C ASN A 693 2.50 18.77 -11.53
N GLU A 694 1.61 17.81 -11.80
CA GLU A 694 0.61 17.95 -12.86
C GLU A 694 -0.59 18.80 -12.46
N LEU A 695 -1.04 18.69 -11.21
CA LEU A 695 -2.16 19.51 -10.70
C LEU A 695 -1.82 20.98 -10.50
N HIS A 696 -0.53 21.33 -10.47
CA HIS A 696 -0.03 22.67 -10.24
C HIS A 696 0.67 23.28 -11.46
N SER A 697 0.61 22.59 -12.61
CA SER A 697 1.29 22.98 -13.83
C SER A 697 0.28 23.34 -14.92
N PHE A 698 0.52 24.42 -15.63
CA PHE A 698 -0.34 24.96 -16.67
C PHE A 698 0.44 25.19 -17.95
N ASP A 699 -0.19 24.90 -19.08
CA ASP A 699 0.29 25.40 -20.36
C ASP A 699 -0.26 26.82 -20.56
N ILE A 700 0.62 27.76 -20.90
CA ILE A 700 0.22 29.15 -21.24
C ILE A 700 0.52 29.41 -22.70
N TYR A 701 -0.51 29.71 -23.46
CA TYR A 701 -0.39 30.06 -24.87
C TYR A 701 -0.68 31.56 -25.07
N ARG A 702 0.01 32.18 -26.00
CA ARG A 702 -0.29 33.55 -26.42
C ARG A 702 -1.00 33.54 -27.76
N ILE A 703 -2.25 33.97 -27.81
CA ILE A 703 -3.10 33.96 -29.00
C ILE A 703 -3.76 35.33 -29.14
N ASN A 704 -3.56 35.99 -30.28
CA ASN A 704 -4.11 37.32 -30.60
C ASN A 704 -3.88 38.37 -29.50
N GLY A 705 -2.70 38.33 -28.84
CA GLY A 705 -2.32 39.29 -27.81
C GLY A 705 -2.93 39.00 -26.43
N LYS A 706 -3.68 37.93 -26.27
CA LYS A 706 -4.21 37.42 -24.99
C LYS A 706 -3.50 36.14 -24.58
N TYR A 707 -3.65 35.75 -23.33
CA TYR A 707 -3.07 34.52 -22.78
C TYR A 707 -4.19 33.53 -22.47
N ALA A 708 -3.99 32.27 -22.89
CA ALA A 708 -4.80 31.13 -22.51
C ALA A 708 -4.05 30.32 -21.46
N ILE A 709 -4.63 30.11 -20.29
CA ILE A 709 -4.11 29.23 -19.23
C ILE A 709 -4.86 27.90 -19.37
N VAL A 710 -4.14 26.84 -19.67
CA VAL A 710 -4.71 25.50 -19.95
C VAL A 710 -4.19 24.52 -18.92
N THR A 711 -5.10 23.73 -18.35
CA THR A 711 -4.72 22.67 -17.40
C THR A 711 -4.09 21.50 -18.13
N THR A 712 -3.16 20.81 -17.49
CA THR A 712 -2.47 19.67 -18.06
C THR A 712 -2.97 18.32 -17.52
N SER A 713 -3.83 18.35 -16.49
CA SER A 713 -4.32 17.15 -15.86
C SER A 713 -5.57 16.56 -16.54
N LYS A 714 -5.56 15.29 -16.66
CA LYS A 714 -6.61 14.25 -16.72
C LYS A 714 -7.75 14.30 -17.77
N ALA A 715 -8.06 15.39 -18.45
CA ALA A 715 -9.24 15.41 -19.33
C ALA A 715 -9.03 16.12 -20.67
N GLY A 716 -7.81 16.11 -21.20
CA GLY A 716 -7.54 16.71 -22.50
C GLY A 716 -7.65 18.23 -22.48
N GLY A 717 -6.85 18.89 -21.64
CA GLY A 717 -6.67 20.34 -21.59
C GLY A 717 -7.98 21.14 -21.39
N MET A 718 -8.14 21.77 -20.24
CA MET A 718 -9.27 22.65 -19.95
C MET A 718 -8.80 24.10 -19.99
N ILE A 719 -9.48 24.95 -20.74
CA ILE A 719 -9.24 26.39 -20.77
C ILE A 719 -10.02 27.06 -19.65
N PHE A 720 -9.37 27.95 -18.93
CA PHE A 720 -10.05 28.75 -17.92
C PHE A 720 -10.78 29.93 -18.55
N THR A 721 -12.09 29.92 -18.44
CA THR A 721 -12.96 31.02 -18.80
C THR A 721 -13.69 31.55 -17.57
N ALA A 722 -14.05 32.84 -17.60
CA ALA A 722 -14.81 33.47 -16.52
C ALA A 722 -16.17 33.94 -17.07
N ASP A 723 -17.26 33.61 -16.37
CA ASP A 723 -18.57 34.22 -16.56
C ASP A 723 -19.17 34.75 -15.24
N ASP A 724 -20.39 35.27 -15.27
CA ASP A 724 -21.06 35.83 -14.09
C ASP A 724 -21.33 34.78 -12.98
N SER A 725 -21.24 33.50 -13.28
CA SER A 725 -21.43 32.38 -12.33
C SER A 725 -20.13 31.86 -11.70
N GLY A 726 -18.96 32.32 -12.15
CA GLY A 726 -17.65 31.93 -11.63
C GLY A 726 -16.68 31.38 -12.68
N ILE A 727 -15.74 30.56 -12.25
CA ILE A 727 -14.75 29.92 -13.13
C ILE A 727 -15.41 28.72 -13.81
N LYS A 728 -15.33 28.67 -15.14
CA LYS A 728 -15.64 27.48 -15.94
C LYS A 728 -14.36 26.93 -16.52
N ALA A 729 -14.29 25.62 -16.53
CA ALA A 729 -13.29 24.90 -17.29
C ALA A 729 -13.98 24.32 -18.54
N GLU A 730 -13.56 24.74 -19.71
CA GLU A 730 -14.10 24.26 -20.99
C GLU A 730 -13.03 23.45 -21.73
N LYS A 731 -13.43 22.41 -22.49
CA LYS A 731 -12.48 21.61 -23.27
C LYS A 731 -11.72 22.47 -24.27
N SER A 732 -10.44 22.17 -24.44
CA SER A 732 -9.52 22.93 -25.31
C SER A 732 -9.74 22.71 -26.82
N ASP A 733 -10.67 21.82 -27.21
CA ASP A 733 -11.03 21.60 -28.59
C ASP A 733 -11.59 22.91 -29.19
N GLY A 734 -10.80 23.59 -30.03
CA GLY A 734 -11.17 24.88 -30.60
C GLY A 734 -10.55 26.11 -29.95
N LEU A 735 -9.33 26.01 -29.43
CA LEU A 735 -8.52 27.12 -28.83
C LEU A 735 -8.55 28.40 -29.67
N ASN A 736 -8.55 28.29 -31.00
CA ASN A 736 -8.56 29.44 -31.91
C ASN A 736 -9.95 30.14 -32.05
N GLU A 737 -11.04 29.48 -31.70
CA GLU A 737 -12.41 30.03 -31.85
C GLU A 737 -12.90 30.69 -30.54
N LYS A 738 -12.33 30.37 -29.39
CA LYS A 738 -12.80 30.78 -28.06
C LYS A 738 -12.00 31.94 -27.43
N LEU A 739 -10.92 32.39 -28.06
CA LEU A 739 -10.08 33.52 -27.63
C LEU A 739 -10.23 34.72 -28.53
#